data_09aec61090535f564dc120075c736248
#
_entry.id   09aec61090535f564dc120075c736248
#
_cell.length_a   1.000
_cell.length_b   1.000
_cell.length_c   1.000
_cell.angle_alpha   90.00
_cell.angle_beta   90.00
_cell.angle_gamma   90.00
#
_symmetry.space_group_name_H-M   'P 1'
#
loop_
_entity.id
_entity.type
_entity.pdbx_description
1 polymer ?
#
loop_
_entity_poly.entity_id
_entity_poly.type
_entity_poly.pdbx_seq_one_letter_code
_entity_poly.pdbx_strand_id
1 'polypeptide(L)'
;MKSYTKKMLSLTSSLLIAAQQCFVAMPAGAVDTPSEAENYAQSIGLELNSSAAEDALSDLIDINDEGLAVAVDDNNNVTQIDGLLSNETVDSSNDAKDIIAKTSELLGIDNVNREIRLDDVSESDYNKVYTFKQFYQGLEMVNSYITVVVDKETGEAEFLNSSYVSDFSINTTPAISVQQANNVVNEKFNNISIIGYDLVIYSENDNDFKLAWRIKTDAIGVTEVYVDAVTSEILKDIVVDEALSPVYNNRIYSNSLLLNYSDKILPDNVYSFDVDVSKEGSLYYLRDIGRNLYVCVDPSYSRAKSSWAPYESHILKSYNNQFNSSEVEQLGVAVLYNVKRVYDFFNSNFGHKGFDGKNSKFYLVPNVKSTTNGRESNAWSAGNALWFGEGNGATEQSFASDIDVIGHEFGHSVTGSKVQWGGSNGQTGALNEAYADIFGEYCDNTREWQIGTDIYKKNTGKNTTNKKTTCIRDLTIRKNHNKSTNYVSIGNHEGSKVISHTAYWMDKLGIEANTAVKIWFTSLDYLPKGGNKATFDDCRKAVVRATQKVVQNKAQSEYVVKVKTAFNRVHVYDNNEIIGDLCHDGKLDSFDLVILKQAVMGTKSLTPAERAQADLNFDGKVNSADVTLLQNYVLGKITDF
;
A
#
# COMPACT_ATOMS: atom_id res chain seq x y z
N MET A 1 1.58 -21.99 40.52
CA MET A 1 1.36 -23.43 40.77
C MET A 1 -0.07 -23.77 40.41
N LYS A 2 -0.33 -24.17 39.17
CA LYS A 2 -1.32 -25.17 38.73
C LYS A 2 -1.27 -25.22 37.19
N SER A 3 -0.61 -26.26 36.74
CA SER A 3 -0.60 -26.77 35.37
C SER A 3 -2.01 -27.03 34.87
N TYR A 4 -2.36 -26.55 33.67
CA TYR A 4 -3.46 -27.08 32.88
C TYR A 4 -2.90 -27.62 31.57
N THR A 5 -2.59 -28.92 31.63
CA THR A 5 -2.42 -29.75 30.45
C THR A 5 -3.77 -29.87 29.73
N LYS A 6 -3.88 -29.26 28.54
CA LYS A 6 -4.92 -29.62 27.56
C LYS A 6 -4.31 -30.52 26.51
N LYS A 7 -4.62 -31.81 26.60
CA LYS A 7 -4.54 -32.76 25.48
C LYS A 7 -5.56 -32.31 24.44
N MET A 8 -5.12 -31.92 23.26
CA MET A 8 -5.91 -31.95 22.03
C MET A 8 -5.47 -33.14 21.18
N LEU A 9 -6.44 -33.94 20.78
CA LEU A 9 -6.23 -35.07 19.90
C LEU A 9 -5.76 -34.58 18.53
N SER A 10 -4.63 -35.14 18.08
CA SER A 10 -4.22 -35.09 16.67
C SER A 10 -5.11 -36.06 15.87
N LEU A 11 -5.79 -35.56 14.87
CA LEU A 11 -6.34 -36.36 13.79
C LEU A 11 -5.34 -36.33 12.63
N THR A 12 -4.45 -37.30 12.65
CA THR A 12 -3.68 -37.70 11.48
C THR A 12 -4.58 -38.47 10.55
N SER A 13 -5.01 -37.87 9.46
CA SER A 13 -5.61 -38.60 8.33
C SER A 13 -4.51 -39.09 7.41
N SER A 14 -4.06 -40.31 7.65
CA SER A 14 -3.23 -41.09 6.77
C SER A 14 -3.97 -41.42 5.47
N LEU A 15 -3.51 -40.90 4.34
CA LEU A 15 -3.85 -41.45 3.03
C LEU A 15 -2.90 -42.60 2.74
N LEU A 16 -3.38 -43.84 2.96
CA LEU A 16 -2.75 -45.05 2.44
C LEU A 16 -3.27 -45.25 1.00
N ILE A 17 -2.45 -44.99 0.02
CA ILE A 17 -2.66 -45.51 -1.34
C ILE A 17 -1.74 -46.72 -1.50
N ALA A 18 -2.36 -47.88 -1.57
CA ALA A 18 -1.69 -49.13 -1.88
C ALA A 18 -1.32 -49.16 -3.36
N ALA A 19 -0.02 -49.12 -3.68
CA ALA A 19 0.50 -49.63 -4.94
C ALA A 19 1.34 -50.87 -4.63
N GLN A 20 0.80 -52.03 -4.97
CA GLN A 20 1.51 -53.30 -4.94
C GLN A 20 2.39 -53.44 -6.20
N GLN A 21 3.65 -53.80 -5.93
CA GLN A 21 4.56 -54.66 -6.70
C GLN A 21 5.57 -54.04 -7.67
N CYS A 22 6.83 -54.12 -7.29
CA CYS A 22 7.77 -55.16 -7.77
C CYS A 22 9.05 -55.07 -6.93
N PHE A 23 9.32 -56.06 -6.09
CA PHE A 23 10.59 -56.18 -5.37
C PHE A 23 11.67 -56.65 -6.37
N VAL A 24 12.55 -55.76 -6.76
CA VAL A 24 13.90 -56.09 -7.14
C VAL A 24 14.79 -55.63 -5.98
N ALA A 25 15.41 -56.60 -5.30
CA ALA A 25 16.34 -56.32 -4.20
C ALA A 25 17.54 -55.56 -4.76
N MET A 26 17.63 -54.28 -4.51
CA MET A 26 18.85 -53.51 -4.57
C MET A 26 19.50 -53.48 -3.19
N PRO A 27 20.86 -53.39 -3.11
CA PRO A 27 21.54 -53.39 -1.82
C PRO A 27 21.11 -52.18 -1.00
N ALA A 28 20.93 -52.41 0.32
CA ALA A 28 20.56 -51.38 1.27
C ALA A 28 21.66 -50.30 1.35
N GLY A 29 21.49 -49.24 0.54
CA GLY A 29 21.97 -47.93 0.89
C GLY A 29 20.87 -47.34 1.81
N ALA A 30 21.25 -46.75 2.91
CA ALA A 30 20.36 -46.02 3.77
C ALA A 30 19.60 -45.00 2.88
N VAL A 31 18.31 -45.17 2.73
CA VAL A 31 17.43 -44.11 2.21
C VAL A 31 17.35 -43.13 3.36
N ASP A 32 18.10 -42.06 3.32
CA ASP A 32 17.93 -40.94 4.25
C ASP A 32 16.47 -40.47 4.11
N THR A 33 15.72 -40.59 5.18
CA THR A 33 14.38 -40.01 5.24
C THR A 33 14.56 -38.48 5.25
N PRO A 34 13.88 -37.76 4.36
CA PRO A 34 13.97 -36.30 4.35
C PRO A 34 13.74 -35.71 5.74
N SER A 35 14.51 -34.68 6.10
CA SER A 35 14.32 -33.93 7.34
C SER A 35 12.96 -33.23 7.36
N GLU A 36 12.55 -32.71 8.50
CA GLU A 36 11.33 -31.91 8.59
C GLU A 36 11.46 -30.64 7.76
N ALA A 37 12.64 -30.00 7.76
CA ALA A 37 12.95 -28.84 6.96
C ALA A 37 12.91 -29.14 5.44
N GLU A 38 13.46 -30.28 5.00
CA GLU A 38 13.38 -30.70 3.59
C GLU A 38 11.93 -30.95 3.15
N ASN A 39 11.11 -31.60 3.99
CA ASN A 39 9.69 -31.86 3.71
C ASN A 39 8.92 -30.53 3.64
N TYR A 40 9.17 -29.60 4.54
CA TYR A 40 8.54 -28.29 4.54
C TYR A 40 8.95 -27.48 3.31
N ALA A 41 10.26 -27.40 3.00
CA ALA A 41 10.79 -26.72 1.83
C ALA A 41 10.14 -27.27 0.54
N GLN A 42 10.07 -28.59 0.39
CA GLN A 42 9.41 -29.22 -0.76
C GLN A 42 7.92 -28.83 -0.87
N SER A 43 7.23 -28.72 0.26
CA SER A 43 5.79 -28.38 0.28
C SER A 43 5.50 -26.95 -0.20
N ILE A 44 6.45 -26.03 -0.06
CA ILE A 44 6.36 -24.62 -0.46
C ILE A 44 7.11 -24.31 -1.77
N GLY A 45 7.77 -25.31 -2.37
CA GLY A 45 8.54 -25.15 -3.60
C GLY A 45 9.92 -24.51 -3.43
N LEU A 46 10.47 -24.48 -2.19
CA LEU A 46 11.81 -23.97 -1.89
C LEU A 46 12.86 -25.05 -2.17
N GLU A 47 13.87 -24.72 -2.97
CA GLU A 47 15.06 -25.55 -3.15
C GLU A 47 16.15 -25.11 -2.17
N LEU A 48 16.48 -25.98 -1.21
CA LEU A 48 17.55 -25.72 -0.24
C LEU A 48 18.92 -25.97 -0.89
N ASN A 49 19.71 -24.92 -1.03
CA ASN A 49 20.99 -24.95 -1.76
C ASN A 49 22.20 -25.35 -0.89
N SER A 50 22.02 -25.46 0.44
CA SER A 50 23.08 -25.78 1.40
C SER A 50 22.50 -26.43 2.65
N SER A 51 23.35 -27.20 3.39
CA SER A 51 22.98 -27.68 4.72
C SER A 51 22.78 -26.54 5.72
N ALA A 52 23.43 -25.40 5.53
CA ALA A 52 23.23 -24.23 6.39
C ALA A 52 21.85 -23.57 6.16
N ALA A 53 21.30 -23.61 4.92
CA ALA A 53 19.94 -23.19 4.64
C ALA A 53 18.91 -24.16 5.26
N GLU A 54 19.20 -25.47 5.24
CA GLU A 54 18.38 -26.47 5.92
C GLU A 54 18.38 -26.27 7.45
N ASP A 55 19.56 -26.05 8.05
CA ASP A 55 19.69 -25.77 9.48
C ASP A 55 18.91 -24.49 9.87
N ALA A 56 19.04 -23.41 9.09
CA ALA A 56 18.32 -22.16 9.33
C ALA A 56 16.78 -22.32 9.23
N LEU A 57 16.30 -23.14 8.30
CA LEU A 57 14.88 -23.45 8.19
C LEU A 57 14.41 -24.34 9.34
N SER A 58 15.21 -25.31 9.77
CA SER A 58 14.93 -26.17 10.92
C SER A 58 14.81 -25.34 12.20
N ASP A 59 15.72 -24.41 12.43
CA ASP A 59 15.69 -23.50 13.58
C ASP A 59 14.38 -22.67 13.61
N LEU A 60 13.92 -22.20 12.46
CA LEU A 60 12.64 -21.48 12.35
C LEU A 60 11.44 -22.40 12.64
N ILE A 61 11.45 -23.63 12.13
CA ILE A 61 10.39 -24.60 12.39
C ILE A 61 10.32 -24.93 13.88
N ASP A 62 11.44 -25.15 14.53
CA ASP A 62 11.54 -25.55 15.95
C ASP A 62 10.97 -24.47 16.89
N ILE A 63 11.06 -23.18 16.53
CA ILE A 63 10.54 -22.08 17.38
C ILE A 63 9.08 -21.70 17.06
N ASN A 64 8.51 -22.21 15.97
CA ASN A 64 7.16 -21.81 15.51
C ASN A 64 6.08 -22.88 15.65
N ASP A 65 6.43 -24.11 16.03
CA ASP A 65 5.50 -25.26 16.04
C ASP A 65 4.74 -25.39 14.69
N GLU A 66 3.47 -25.00 14.62
CA GLU A 66 2.63 -25.05 13.40
C GLU A 66 2.40 -23.67 12.75
N GLY A 67 3.10 -22.62 13.22
CA GLY A 67 2.78 -21.23 12.86
C GLY A 67 3.65 -20.61 11.75
N LEU A 68 4.71 -21.28 11.28
CA LEU A 68 5.63 -20.75 10.28
C LEU A 68 5.01 -20.74 8.87
N ALA A 69 5.11 -19.61 8.16
CA ALA A 69 4.83 -19.51 6.74
C ALA A 69 5.97 -18.82 5.99
N VAL A 70 6.54 -19.49 4.98
CA VAL A 70 7.59 -18.96 4.13
C VAL A 70 7.07 -18.84 2.71
N ALA A 71 7.26 -17.66 2.08
CA ALA A 71 6.91 -17.43 0.67
C ALA A 71 8.18 -17.39 -0.18
N VAL A 72 8.10 -17.99 -1.37
CA VAL A 72 9.19 -18.11 -2.33
C VAL A 72 8.73 -17.60 -3.68
N ASP A 73 9.58 -16.89 -4.42
CA ASP A 73 9.31 -16.46 -5.78
C ASP A 73 9.67 -17.51 -6.83
N ASP A 74 9.35 -17.26 -8.11
CA ASP A 74 9.63 -18.16 -9.22
C ASP A 74 11.15 -18.39 -9.47
N ASN A 75 12.02 -17.58 -8.85
CA ASN A 75 13.47 -17.69 -8.93
C ASN A 75 14.10 -18.36 -7.69
N ASN A 76 13.28 -18.99 -6.85
CA ASN A 76 13.70 -19.62 -5.60
C ASN A 76 14.24 -18.65 -4.54
N ASN A 77 13.87 -17.36 -4.57
CA ASN A 77 14.22 -16.43 -3.50
C ASN A 77 13.14 -16.45 -2.43
N VAL A 78 13.54 -16.51 -1.17
CA VAL A 78 12.63 -16.32 -0.04
C VAL A 78 12.25 -14.84 0.03
N THR A 79 10.98 -14.54 -0.18
CA THR A 79 10.45 -13.18 -0.20
C THR A 79 9.78 -12.78 1.10
N GLN A 80 9.33 -13.76 1.89
CA GLN A 80 8.64 -13.50 3.15
C GLN A 80 8.85 -14.66 4.12
N ILE A 81 9.01 -14.33 5.40
CA ILE A 81 8.95 -15.28 6.52
C ILE A 81 7.95 -14.70 7.52
N ASP A 82 6.84 -15.40 7.76
CA ASP A 82 5.78 -15.04 8.71
C ASP A 82 5.78 -16.05 9.86
N GLY A 83 6.10 -15.60 11.04
CA GLY A 83 6.30 -16.38 12.24
C GLY A 83 7.38 -15.76 13.12
N LEU A 84 7.63 -16.36 14.27
CA LEU A 84 8.69 -15.93 15.17
C LEU A 84 10.06 -16.15 14.49
N LEU A 85 10.87 -15.12 14.41
CA LEU A 85 12.19 -15.19 13.76
C LEU A 85 13.33 -15.50 14.74
N SER A 86 13.09 -15.33 16.04
CA SER A 86 14.03 -15.62 17.12
C SER A 86 13.32 -15.58 18.46
N ASN A 87 13.77 -16.36 19.44
CA ASN A 87 13.34 -16.29 20.82
C ASN A 87 13.98 -15.10 21.61
N GLU A 88 14.77 -14.27 20.96
CA GLU A 88 15.44 -13.12 21.54
C GLU A 88 14.67 -11.84 21.18
N THR A 89 14.59 -10.89 22.11
CA THR A 89 13.99 -9.58 21.85
C THR A 89 14.88 -8.71 20.97
N VAL A 90 14.26 -7.86 20.17
CA VAL A 90 14.91 -6.95 19.22
C VAL A 90 14.72 -5.50 19.71
N ASP A 91 15.74 -4.99 20.37
CA ASP A 91 15.71 -3.63 20.96
C ASP A 91 16.40 -2.59 20.05
N SER A 92 17.32 -3.03 19.20
CA SER A 92 18.14 -2.18 18.33
C SER A 92 18.19 -2.65 16.88
N SER A 93 18.70 -1.78 16.02
CA SER A 93 18.95 -2.14 14.60
C SER A 93 20.03 -3.20 14.43
N ASN A 94 20.93 -3.36 15.41
CA ASN A 94 21.91 -4.45 15.39
C ASN A 94 21.23 -5.78 15.69
N ASP A 95 20.32 -5.84 16.65
CA ASP A 95 19.56 -7.07 16.95
C ASP A 95 18.70 -7.46 15.75
N ALA A 96 18.05 -6.48 15.08
CA ALA A 96 17.32 -6.72 13.84
C ALA A 96 18.23 -7.23 12.71
N LYS A 97 19.47 -6.75 12.64
CA LYS A 97 20.46 -7.22 11.69
C LYS A 97 20.93 -8.64 12.02
N ASP A 98 21.00 -9.01 13.30
CA ASP A 98 21.32 -10.36 13.74
C ASP A 98 20.21 -11.36 13.36
N ILE A 99 18.94 -10.94 13.33
CA ILE A 99 17.85 -11.74 12.75
C ILE A 99 18.11 -12.03 11.27
N ILE A 100 18.50 -11.01 10.49
CA ILE A 100 18.86 -11.21 9.07
C ILE A 100 20.06 -12.15 8.94
N ALA A 101 21.04 -12.07 9.86
CA ALA A 101 22.19 -12.96 9.83
C ALA A 101 21.84 -14.42 10.13
N LYS A 102 20.88 -14.68 11.02
CA LYS A 102 20.36 -16.02 11.32
C LYS A 102 19.60 -16.64 10.13
N THR A 103 18.98 -15.82 9.30
CA THR A 103 18.22 -16.24 8.12
C THR A 103 18.99 -16.05 6.80
N SER A 104 20.27 -15.63 6.85
CA SER A 104 21.02 -15.21 5.67
C SER A 104 21.16 -16.29 4.59
N GLU A 105 21.35 -17.54 4.99
CA GLU A 105 21.45 -18.68 4.07
C GLU A 105 20.14 -18.94 3.31
N LEU A 106 18.99 -18.75 3.98
CA LEU A 106 17.68 -18.84 3.33
C LEU A 106 17.43 -17.67 2.38
N LEU A 107 17.98 -16.49 2.69
CA LEU A 107 17.85 -15.29 1.87
C LEU A 107 18.90 -15.20 0.76
N GLY A 108 19.87 -16.12 0.71
CA GLY A 108 20.97 -16.11 -0.26
C GLY A 108 21.97 -14.98 -0.03
N ILE A 109 22.18 -14.54 1.23
CA ILE A 109 23.08 -13.43 1.58
C ILE A 109 24.46 -13.99 1.97
N ASP A 110 25.46 -13.70 1.19
CA ASP A 110 26.84 -14.17 1.46
C ASP A 110 27.47 -13.47 2.68
N ASN A 111 27.24 -12.18 2.83
CA ASN A 111 27.85 -11.38 3.89
C ASN A 111 26.99 -10.21 4.34
N VAL A 112 26.21 -10.43 5.39
CA VAL A 112 25.27 -9.44 5.95
C VAL A 112 25.96 -8.10 6.31
N ASN A 113 27.21 -8.14 6.80
CA ASN A 113 27.90 -6.91 7.20
C ASN A 113 28.35 -6.06 6.01
N ARG A 114 28.64 -6.67 4.88
CA ARG A 114 29.06 -5.99 3.66
C ARG A 114 27.87 -5.54 2.82
N GLU A 115 26.80 -6.36 2.78
CA GLU A 115 25.75 -6.28 1.80
C GLU A 115 24.47 -5.64 2.34
N ILE A 116 24.30 -5.57 3.67
CA ILE A 116 23.08 -5.06 4.29
C ILE A 116 23.39 -3.86 5.18
N ARG A 117 22.72 -2.72 4.96
CA ARG A 117 22.83 -1.52 5.77
C ARG A 117 21.47 -0.99 6.17
N LEU A 118 21.35 -0.52 7.41
CA LEU A 118 20.14 0.11 7.90
C LEU A 118 19.82 1.35 7.05
N ASP A 119 18.58 1.43 6.59
CA ASP A 119 18.02 2.59 5.87
C ASP A 119 17.10 3.41 6.79
N ASP A 120 16.11 2.76 7.41
CA ASP A 120 15.12 3.45 8.23
C ASP A 120 14.63 2.60 9.41
N VAL A 121 14.12 3.28 10.43
CA VAL A 121 13.38 2.69 11.54
C VAL A 121 12.09 3.45 11.68
N SER A 122 10.96 2.78 11.52
CA SER A 122 9.64 3.36 11.72
C SER A 122 8.88 2.63 12.83
N GLU A 123 7.97 3.35 13.48
CA GLU A 123 7.15 2.81 14.56
C GLU A 123 5.68 3.12 14.32
N SER A 124 4.82 2.20 14.74
CA SER A 124 3.38 2.37 14.84
C SER A 124 2.90 2.05 16.27
N ASP A 125 1.60 2.01 16.52
CA ASP A 125 1.06 1.60 17.81
C ASP A 125 1.45 0.14 18.16
N TYR A 126 1.60 -0.71 17.16
CA TYR A 126 1.79 -2.16 17.33
C TYR A 126 3.20 -2.64 17.00
N ASN A 127 3.84 -2.04 16.02
CA ASN A 127 5.08 -2.54 15.43
C ASN A 127 6.21 -1.52 15.48
N LYS A 128 7.43 -2.04 15.56
CA LYS A 128 8.66 -1.35 15.20
C LYS A 128 9.25 -2.04 13.99
N VAL A 129 9.52 -1.28 12.94
CA VAL A 129 9.93 -1.81 11.63
C VAL A 129 11.32 -1.32 11.31
N TYR A 130 12.25 -2.25 11.14
CA TYR A 130 13.61 -1.99 10.70
C TYR A 130 13.73 -2.30 9.21
N THR A 131 14.12 -1.31 8.43
CA THR A 131 14.30 -1.43 6.98
C THR A 131 15.78 -1.34 6.63
N PHE A 132 16.26 -2.31 5.89
CA PHE A 132 17.65 -2.39 5.43
C PHE A 132 17.70 -2.38 3.90
N LYS A 133 18.74 -1.76 3.33
CA LYS A 133 19.04 -1.77 1.89
C LYS A 133 20.12 -2.78 1.57
N GLN A 134 20.02 -3.34 0.37
CA GLN A 134 21.08 -4.18 -0.20
C GLN A 134 22.18 -3.35 -0.86
N PHE A 135 23.42 -3.81 -0.74
CA PHE A 135 24.60 -3.25 -1.39
C PHE A 135 25.39 -4.34 -2.11
N TYR A 136 25.83 -4.05 -3.32
CA TYR A 136 26.72 -4.89 -4.10
C TYR A 136 28.02 -4.13 -4.39
N GLN A 137 29.16 -4.68 -3.95
CA GLN A 137 30.48 -4.05 -4.05
C GLN A 137 30.52 -2.59 -3.55
N GLY A 138 29.68 -2.27 -2.55
CA GLY A 138 29.59 -0.95 -1.95
C GLY A 138 28.60 0.01 -2.61
N LEU A 139 28.01 -0.34 -3.74
CA LEU A 139 26.95 0.40 -4.41
C LEU A 139 25.56 -0.05 -3.90
N GLU A 140 24.68 0.91 -3.65
CA GLU A 140 23.28 0.65 -3.29
C GLU A 140 22.55 -0.04 -4.45
N MET A 141 21.80 -1.08 -4.15
CA MET A 141 20.83 -1.68 -5.07
C MET A 141 19.48 -1.03 -4.88
N VAL A 142 19.04 -0.29 -5.89
CA VAL A 142 17.76 0.43 -5.85
C VAL A 142 16.60 -0.56 -5.83
N ASN A 143 15.60 -0.32 -4.97
CA ASN A 143 14.43 -1.17 -4.78
C ASN A 143 14.71 -2.58 -4.20
N SER A 144 15.88 -2.79 -3.58
CA SER A 144 16.18 -4.01 -2.86
C SER A 144 16.27 -3.75 -1.36
N TYR A 145 15.33 -4.32 -0.60
CA TYR A 145 15.15 -4.09 0.83
C TYR A 145 14.93 -5.38 1.58
N ILE A 146 15.37 -5.40 2.85
CA ILE A 146 14.94 -6.39 3.83
C ILE A 146 14.28 -5.63 4.98
N THR A 147 13.10 -6.06 5.37
CA THR A 147 12.34 -5.45 6.45
C THR A 147 12.10 -6.48 7.56
N VAL A 148 12.46 -6.11 8.78
CA VAL A 148 12.17 -6.90 9.99
C VAL A 148 11.12 -6.17 10.79
N VAL A 149 9.99 -6.82 11.05
CA VAL A 149 8.88 -6.28 11.84
C VAL A 149 8.93 -6.89 13.23
N VAL A 150 8.96 -6.03 14.22
CA VAL A 150 9.07 -6.37 15.63
C VAL A 150 7.78 -5.96 16.34
N ASP A 151 7.19 -6.87 17.08
CA ASP A 151 6.07 -6.59 17.97
C ASP A 151 6.51 -5.67 19.12
N LYS A 152 5.86 -4.53 19.31
CA LYS A 152 6.22 -3.57 20.36
C LYS A 152 5.85 -4.03 21.77
N GLU A 153 4.90 -4.94 21.93
CA GLU A 153 4.48 -5.43 23.25
C GLU A 153 5.43 -6.52 23.74
N THR A 154 5.83 -7.45 22.86
CA THR A 154 6.71 -8.57 23.22
C THR A 154 8.19 -8.28 22.97
N GLY A 155 8.51 -7.39 22.04
CA GLY A 155 9.86 -7.15 21.55
C GLY A 155 10.37 -8.23 20.59
N GLU A 156 9.51 -9.17 20.17
CA GLU A 156 9.87 -10.29 19.29
C GLU A 156 9.79 -9.90 17.82
N ALA A 157 10.74 -10.38 17.02
CA ALA A 157 10.69 -10.28 15.57
C ALA A 157 9.76 -11.37 15.03
N GLU A 158 8.65 -10.95 14.42
CA GLU A 158 7.57 -11.86 14.01
C GLU A 158 7.30 -11.93 12.51
N PHE A 159 8.02 -11.10 11.73
CA PHE A 159 7.83 -11.04 10.29
C PHE A 159 9.05 -10.47 9.60
N LEU A 160 9.45 -11.08 8.47
CA LEU A 160 10.49 -10.58 7.59
C LEU A 160 9.96 -10.53 6.16
N ASN A 161 10.23 -9.43 5.48
CA ASN A 161 9.98 -9.28 4.05
C ASN A 161 11.29 -8.98 3.34
N SER A 162 11.55 -9.63 2.19
CA SER A 162 12.78 -9.50 1.44
C SER A 162 12.51 -9.28 -0.04
N SER A 163 13.17 -8.29 -0.61
CA SER A 163 13.38 -8.14 -2.04
C SER A 163 14.89 -8.23 -2.38
N TYR A 164 15.65 -8.90 -1.53
CA TYR A 164 17.06 -9.14 -1.75
C TYR A 164 17.26 -9.98 -3.02
N VAL A 165 18.28 -9.65 -3.79
CA VAL A 165 18.63 -10.35 -5.02
C VAL A 165 20.00 -11.01 -4.83
N SER A 166 20.02 -12.35 -4.94
CA SER A 166 21.24 -13.15 -4.99
C SER A 166 21.68 -13.39 -6.44
N ASP A 167 22.81 -14.01 -6.62
CA ASP A 167 23.30 -14.62 -7.89
C ASP A 167 23.27 -13.73 -9.13
N PHE A 168 23.66 -12.45 -9.00
CA PHE A 168 23.87 -11.59 -10.16
C PHE A 168 25.30 -11.06 -10.25
N SER A 169 25.70 -10.60 -11.43
CA SER A 169 26.99 -9.98 -11.67
C SER A 169 26.87 -8.81 -12.63
N ILE A 170 27.44 -7.69 -12.24
CA ILE A 170 27.46 -6.48 -13.06
C ILE A 170 28.83 -5.78 -12.98
N ASN A 171 29.24 -5.14 -14.08
CA ASN A 171 30.39 -4.26 -14.07
C ASN A 171 30.04 -2.94 -13.36
N THR A 172 30.76 -2.64 -12.28
CA THR A 172 30.53 -1.45 -11.44
C THR A 172 31.37 -0.21 -11.86
N THR A 173 32.02 -0.26 -13.04
CA THR A 173 32.81 0.86 -13.56
C THR A 173 31.99 1.67 -14.56
N PRO A 174 31.66 2.95 -14.28
CA PRO A 174 30.88 3.77 -15.20
C PRO A 174 31.68 4.13 -16.45
N ALA A 175 31.04 4.11 -17.62
CA ALA A 175 31.62 4.57 -18.88
C ALA A 175 31.45 6.07 -19.08
N ILE A 176 30.42 6.68 -18.46
CA ILE A 176 30.20 8.11 -18.48
C ILE A 176 30.46 8.73 -17.10
N SER A 177 30.93 9.96 -17.08
CA SER A 177 31.09 10.73 -15.85
C SER A 177 29.74 11.24 -15.33
N VAL A 178 29.67 11.55 -14.04
CA VAL A 178 28.50 12.20 -13.43
C VAL A 178 28.17 13.54 -14.12
N GLN A 179 29.18 14.28 -14.61
CA GLN A 179 28.95 15.52 -15.33
C GLN A 179 28.19 15.30 -16.64
N GLN A 180 28.48 14.21 -17.35
CA GLN A 180 27.75 13.83 -18.56
C GLN A 180 26.31 13.42 -18.21
N ALA A 181 26.10 12.66 -17.14
CA ALA A 181 24.77 12.33 -16.65
C ALA A 181 23.96 13.58 -16.25
N ASN A 182 24.59 14.53 -15.53
CA ASN A 182 23.97 15.81 -15.17
C ASN A 182 23.55 16.62 -16.40
N ASN A 183 24.34 16.61 -17.46
CA ASN A 183 23.99 17.30 -18.71
C ASN A 183 22.74 16.68 -19.36
N VAL A 184 22.64 15.35 -19.38
CA VAL A 184 21.46 14.64 -19.90
C VAL A 184 20.20 15.05 -19.14
N VAL A 185 20.27 15.10 -17.80
CA VAL A 185 19.15 15.52 -16.95
C VAL A 185 18.77 16.99 -17.22
N ASN A 186 19.76 17.87 -17.29
CA ASN A 186 19.54 19.31 -17.54
C ASN A 186 18.94 19.58 -18.93
N GLU A 187 19.32 18.81 -19.95
CA GLU A 187 18.75 18.91 -21.30
C GLU A 187 17.29 18.46 -21.32
N LYS A 188 16.96 17.35 -20.63
CA LYS A 188 15.58 16.84 -20.60
C LYS A 188 14.65 17.75 -19.79
N PHE A 189 15.10 18.27 -18.65
CA PHE A 189 14.26 18.99 -17.69
C PHE A 189 14.52 20.51 -17.63
N ASN A 190 15.13 21.11 -18.66
CA ASN A 190 15.34 22.55 -18.82
C ASN A 190 16.08 23.22 -17.65
N ASN A 191 17.26 22.74 -17.32
CA ASN A 191 18.15 23.28 -16.26
C ASN A 191 17.53 23.15 -14.84
N ILE A 192 17.19 21.95 -14.48
CA ILE A 192 16.77 21.57 -13.13
C ILE A 192 17.93 21.74 -12.12
N SER A 193 17.61 22.14 -10.90
CA SER A 193 18.63 22.24 -9.84
C SER A 193 18.98 20.85 -9.32
N ILE A 194 20.24 20.47 -9.45
CA ILE A 194 20.77 19.19 -8.99
C ILE A 194 21.34 19.40 -7.59
N ILE A 195 20.85 18.61 -6.61
CA ILE A 195 21.24 18.72 -5.20
C ILE A 195 22.15 17.57 -4.74
N GLY A 196 22.27 16.51 -5.53
CA GLY A 196 23.11 15.37 -5.20
C GLY A 196 23.18 14.34 -6.30
N TYR A 197 24.10 13.39 -6.16
CA TYR A 197 24.23 12.26 -7.06
C TYR A 197 24.92 11.08 -6.36
N ASP A 198 24.56 9.87 -6.79
CA ASP A 198 25.15 8.62 -6.34
C ASP A 198 25.30 7.70 -7.55
N LEU A 199 26.31 6.82 -7.52
CA LEU A 199 26.37 5.68 -8.42
C LEU A 199 25.69 4.50 -7.75
N VAL A 200 24.73 3.89 -8.44
CA VAL A 200 23.85 2.84 -7.88
C VAL A 200 23.67 1.71 -8.89
N ILE A 201 23.16 0.59 -8.45
CA ILE A 201 22.66 -0.46 -9.32
C ILE A 201 21.15 -0.33 -9.37
N TYR A 202 20.62 -0.09 -10.56
CA TYR A 202 19.21 0.11 -10.82
C TYR A 202 18.62 -1.10 -11.57
N SER A 203 17.46 -1.54 -11.15
CA SER A 203 16.66 -2.50 -11.90
C SER A 203 15.19 -2.11 -11.84
N GLU A 204 14.52 -2.18 -12.98
CA GLU A 204 13.07 -2.05 -13.05
C GLU A 204 12.37 -3.41 -12.99
N ASN A 205 13.09 -4.48 -13.37
CA ASN A 205 12.65 -5.88 -13.35
C ASN A 205 13.76 -6.75 -12.76
N ASP A 206 13.41 -7.82 -12.09
CA ASP A 206 14.30 -8.65 -11.28
C ASP A 206 15.54 -9.24 -11.98
N ASN A 207 15.69 -9.07 -13.31
CA ASN A 207 16.79 -9.64 -14.08
C ASN A 207 17.52 -8.65 -15.02
N ASP A 208 17.16 -7.36 -15.01
CA ASP A 208 17.81 -6.34 -15.85
C ASP A 208 18.52 -5.28 -14.98
N PHE A 209 19.68 -5.65 -14.45
CA PHE A 209 20.49 -4.77 -13.60
C PHE A 209 21.37 -3.86 -14.43
N LYS A 210 21.31 -2.56 -14.18
CA LYS A 210 22.10 -1.52 -14.85
C LYS A 210 22.87 -0.69 -13.84
N LEU A 211 24.12 -0.37 -14.17
CA LEU A 211 24.84 0.64 -13.43
C LEU A 211 24.27 2.00 -13.81
N ALA A 212 23.86 2.80 -12.84
CA ALA A 212 23.18 4.06 -13.09
C ALA A 212 23.71 5.18 -12.20
N TRP A 213 23.76 6.38 -12.73
CA TRP A 213 23.86 7.62 -11.96
C TRP A 213 22.47 8.01 -11.47
N ARG A 214 22.22 7.94 -10.17
CA ARG A 214 21.05 8.52 -9.51
C ARG A 214 21.32 9.99 -9.28
N ILE A 215 20.63 10.86 -10.03
CA ILE A 215 20.72 12.31 -9.93
C ILE A 215 19.55 12.79 -9.10
N LYS A 216 19.84 13.41 -7.95
CA LYS A 216 18.83 13.98 -7.04
C LYS A 216 18.61 15.44 -7.38
N THR A 217 17.34 15.85 -7.39
CA THR A 217 16.98 17.23 -7.72
C THR A 217 16.16 17.85 -6.58
N ASP A 218 16.13 19.16 -6.52
CA ASP A 218 15.24 19.91 -5.64
C ASP A 218 13.90 20.27 -6.30
N ALA A 219 13.68 19.79 -7.52
CA ALA A 219 12.46 20.05 -8.24
C ALA A 219 11.32 19.18 -7.69
N ILE A 220 10.17 19.82 -7.51
CA ILE A 220 8.94 19.10 -7.20
C ILE A 220 8.43 18.45 -8.47
N GLY A 221 8.05 17.18 -8.35
CA GLY A 221 7.63 16.35 -9.46
C GLY A 221 8.74 15.50 -10.09
N VAL A 222 10.00 15.89 -9.98
CA VAL A 222 11.14 15.06 -10.43
C VAL A 222 12.18 15.05 -9.32
N THR A 223 12.07 14.10 -8.40
CA THR A 223 12.97 14.04 -7.24
C THR A 223 14.26 13.29 -7.52
N GLU A 224 14.19 12.28 -8.38
CA GLU A 224 15.36 11.49 -8.79
C GLU A 224 15.28 11.13 -10.27
N VAL A 225 16.42 11.14 -10.94
CA VAL A 225 16.57 10.68 -12.33
C VAL A 225 17.68 9.66 -12.39
N TYR A 226 17.39 8.50 -12.93
CA TYR A 226 18.35 7.43 -13.12
C TYR A 226 18.87 7.46 -14.57
N VAL A 227 20.16 7.68 -14.72
CA VAL A 227 20.84 7.74 -16.02
C VAL A 227 21.77 6.55 -16.12
N ASP A 228 21.60 5.73 -17.14
CA ASP A 228 22.49 4.60 -17.42
C ASP A 228 23.96 5.08 -17.50
N ALA A 229 24.80 4.53 -16.61
CA ALA A 229 26.17 4.95 -16.46
C ALA A 229 27.10 4.45 -17.59
N VAL A 230 26.55 3.69 -18.56
CA VAL A 230 27.25 3.19 -19.73
C VAL A 230 26.77 3.86 -21.01
N THR A 231 25.43 3.96 -21.20
CA THR A 231 24.82 4.42 -22.45
C THR A 231 24.39 5.89 -22.45
N SER A 232 24.31 6.56 -21.30
CA SER A 232 23.72 7.90 -21.11
C SER A 232 22.21 7.96 -21.28
N GLU A 233 21.52 6.84 -21.39
CA GLU A 233 20.07 6.79 -21.51
C GLU A 233 19.41 7.07 -20.15
N ILE A 234 18.31 7.81 -20.14
CA ILE A 234 17.49 7.94 -18.92
C ILE A 234 16.71 6.66 -18.75
N LEU A 235 17.02 5.92 -17.70
CA LEU A 235 16.35 4.66 -17.34
C LEU A 235 15.00 4.94 -16.68
N LYS A 236 15.00 5.89 -15.75
CA LYS A 236 13.81 6.27 -14.99
C LYS A 236 13.92 7.72 -14.56
N ASP A 237 12.82 8.40 -14.62
CA ASP A 237 12.57 9.63 -13.89
C ASP A 237 11.45 9.34 -12.88
N ILE A 238 11.73 9.53 -11.61
CA ILE A 238 10.69 9.49 -10.60
C ILE A 238 9.98 10.83 -10.67
N VAL A 239 8.96 10.85 -11.50
CA VAL A 239 7.97 11.89 -11.55
C VAL A 239 6.83 11.45 -10.65
N VAL A 240 6.69 12.09 -9.52
CA VAL A 240 5.53 11.85 -8.67
C VAL A 240 4.36 12.63 -9.28
N ASP A 241 3.70 12.02 -10.24
CA ASP A 241 2.51 12.57 -10.90
C ASP A 241 1.42 11.49 -10.93
N GLU A 242 0.76 11.30 -9.81
CA GLU A 242 -0.47 10.51 -9.74
C GLU A 242 -1.66 11.45 -9.75
N ALA A 243 -2.09 11.75 -10.95
CA ALA A 243 -3.19 12.64 -11.22
C ALA A 243 -4.54 11.93 -11.08
N LEU A 244 -5.45 12.52 -10.32
CA LEU A 244 -6.87 12.20 -10.41
C LEU A 244 -7.35 12.55 -11.83
N SER A 245 -8.01 11.61 -12.54
CA SER A 245 -8.34 11.73 -13.95
C SER A 245 -9.19 12.97 -14.29
N PRO A 246 -8.91 13.67 -15.40
CA PRO A 246 -9.60 14.91 -15.75
C PRO A 246 -11.03 14.66 -16.23
N VAL A 247 -11.96 15.48 -15.79
CA VAL A 247 -13.30 15.57 -16.35
C VAL A 247 -13.56 16.96 -16.94
N TYR A 248 -14.13 16.98 -18.11
CA TYR A 248 -14.16 18.03 -19.13
C TYR A 248 -15.07 19.23 -18.86
N ASN A 249 -14.57 20.43 -19.28
CA ASN A 249 -15.24 21.59 -19.87
C ASN A 249 -16.17 22.52 -19.06
N ASN A 250 -15.60 23.72 -18.86
CA ASN A 250 -16.17 25.06 -18.97
C ASN A 250 -17.31 25.54 -18.08
N ARG A 251 -16.93 26.57 -17.34
CA ARG A 251 -17.61 27.79 -16.80
C ARG A 251 -17.92 27.79 -15.31
N ILE A 252 -17.23 28.59 -14.60
CA ILE A 252 -17.28 29.96 -14.06
C ILE A 252 -18.53 30.29 -13.24
N TYR A 253 -18.25 30.57 -12.02
CA TYR A 253 -18.62 31.51 -10.97
C TYR A 253 -19.75 31.18 -10.00
N SER A 254 -19.38 31.19 -8.78
CA SER A 254 -19.88 32.12 -7.78
C SER A 254 -18.84 32.25 -6.66
N ASN A 255 -18.82 33.39 -5.98
CA ASN A 255 -17.88 33.83 -4.97
C ASN A 255 -17.93 33.06 -3.66
N SER A 256 -18.14 31.76 -3.70
CA SER A 256 -18.14 30.93 -2.51
C SER A 256 -17.16 29.81 -2.75
N LEU A 257 -15.99 29.90 -2.17
CA LEU A 257 -15.16 28.81 -1.79
C LEU A 257 -15.92 28.02 -0.75
N LEU A 258 -16.81 27.19 -1.24
CA LEU A 258 -17.71 26.39 -0.42
C LEU A 258 -16.95 25.15 -0.01
N LEU A 259 -16.38 25.22 1.16
CA LEU A 259 -16.14 24.06 1.97
C LEU A 259 -17.51 23.60 2.47
N ASN A 260 -17.98 22.46 2.05
CA ASN A 260 -19.18 21.85 2.58
C ASN A 260 -18.91 21.33 3.99
N TYR A 261 -18.97 22.22 4.97
CA TYR A 261 -19.01 21.83 6.37
C TYR A 261 -20.40 22.12 6.93
N SER A 262 -21.09 21.04 7.29
CA SER A 262 -22.47 21.05 7.79
C SER A 262 -22.70 21.86 9.07
N ASP A 263 -21.66 22.34 9.73
CA ASP A 263 -21.81 22.81 11.10
C ASP A 263 -21.75 24.32 11.30
N LYS A 264 -21.34 25.12 10.31
CA LYS A 264 -21.33 26.59 10.42
C LYS A 264 -21.55 27.28 9.07
N ILE A 265 -22.73 27.18 8.51
CA ILE A 265 -23.14 28.00 7.36
C ILE A 265 -23.38 29.44 7.84
N LEU A 266 -22.54 30.38 7.39
CA LEU A 266 -22.84 31.80 7.52
C LEU A 266 -23.91 32.21 6.50
N PRO A 267 -24.66 33.31 6.75
CA PRO A 267 -25.84 33.68 5.96
C PRO A 267 -25.65 33.78 4.44
N ASP A 268 -24.40 33.94 3.97
CA ASP A 268 -24.07 34.11 2.56
C ASP A 268 -23.26 32.94 1.96
N ASN A 269 -23.36 31.72 2.54
CA ASN A 269 -22.56 30.56 2.14
C ASN A 269 -21.04 30.82 2.19
N VAL A 270 -20.61 31.66 3.09
CA VAL A 270 -19.18 31.88 3.39
C VAL A 270 -18.85 31.17 4.69
N TYR A 271 -17.85 30.32 4.65
CA TYR A 271 -17.35 29.62 5.84
C TYR A 271 -16.18 30.39 6.43
N SER A 272 -16.12 30.47 7.75
CA SER A 272 -15.00 31.05 8.48
C SER A 272 -14.32 29.97 9.30
N PHE A 273 -13.00 29.81 9.12
CA PHE A 273 -12.21 28.84 9.86
C PHE A 273 -11.10 29.54 10.63
N ASP A 274 -10.86 29.07 11.85
CA ASP A 274 -9.70 29.43 12.62
C ASP A 274 -8.55 28.48 12.23
N VAL A 275 -7.47 29.05 11.71
CA VAL A 275 -6.25 28.34 11.35
C VAL A 275 -5.05 28.93 12.08
N ASP A 276 -4.03 28.12 12.29
CA ASP A 276 -2.81 28.58 12.91
C ASP A 276 -2.03 29.49 11.94
N VAL A 277 -1.47 30.58 12.49
CA VAL A 277 -0.59 31.50 11.77
C VAL A 277 0.60 31.81 12.64
N SER A 278 1.74 32.13 12.02
CA SER A 278 2.88 32.66 12.74
C SER A 278 3.11 34.12 12.40
N LYS A 279 3.72 34.88 13.31
CA LYS A 279 4.03 36.31 13.12
C LYS A 279 5.52 36.55 13.18
N GLU A 280 6.03 37.25 12.16
CA GLU A 280 7.41 37.70 12.14
C GLU A 280 7.44 39.20 11.75
N GLY A 281 7.90 40.02 12.67
CA GLY A 281 7.82 41.47 12.51
C GLY A 281 6.37 41.95 12.35
N SER A 282 6.08 42.61 11.24
CA SER A 282 4.73 43.11 10.87
C SER A 282 3.92 42.14 10.01
N LEU A 283 4.48 40.99 9.63
CA LEU A 283 3.85 40.03 8.73
C LEU A 283 3.33 38.81 9.47
N TYR A 284 2.17 38.34 9.06
CA TYR A 284 1.60 37.05 9.42
C TYR A 284 1.82 36.07 8.29
N TYR A 285 2.20 34.83 8.59
CA TYR A 285 2.46 33.75 7.67
C TYR A 285 1.45 32.65 7.90
N LEU A 286 0.81 32.18 6.81
CA LEU A 286 -0.16 31.11 6.86
C LEU A 286 0.58 29.76 6.97
N ARG A 287 0.87 29.37 8.19
CA ARG A 287 1.58 28.13 8.50
C ARG A 287 1.25 27.66 9.93
N ASP A 288 1.16 26.37 10.11
CA ASP A 288 1.08 25.70 11.40
C ASP A 288 2.48 25.16 11.76
N ILE A 289 3.17 25.84 12.67
CA ILE A 289 4.53 25.47 13.08
C ILE A 289 4.50 24.16 13.90
N GLY A 290 3.44 23.92 14.68
CA GLY A 290 3.32 22.72 15.51
C GLY A 290 3.24 21.44 14.67
N ARG A 291 2.57 21.53 13.50
CA ARG A 291 2.42 20.42 12.55
C ARG A 291 3.37 20.50 11.37
N ASN A 292 4.23 21.52 11.30
CA ASN A 292 5.13 21.79 10.17
C ASN A 292 4.40 21.88 8.81
N LEU A 293 3.20 22.48 8.78
CA LEU A 293 2.40 22.72 7.57
C LEU A 293 2.60 24.16 7.07
N TYR A 294 2.94 24.32 5.81
CA TYR A 294 3.30 25.61 5.21
C TYR A 294 2.48 25.84 3.94
N VAL A 295 1.61 26.83 3.92
CA VAL A 295 0.84 27.18 2.72
C VAL A 295 1.69 28.04 1.80
N CYS A 296 1.95 27.55 0.60
CA CYS A 296 2.74 28.21 -0.42
C CYS A 296 1.88 28.59 -1.62
N VAL A 297 2.20 29.69 -2.24
CA VAL A 297 1.55 30.17 -3.46
C VAL A 297 2.51 29.97 -4.63
N ASP A 298 2.04 29.31 -5.68
CA ASP A 298 2.78 29.25 -6.93
C ASP A 298 2.76 30.63 -7.62
N PRO A 299 3.89 31.34 -7.68
CA PRO A 299 3.94 32.64 -8.32
C PRO A 299 3.78 32.57 -9.84
N SER A 300 4.01 31.40 -10.45
CA SER A 300 3.84 31.20 -11.90
C SER A 300 2.46 30.72 -12.28
N TYR A 301 1.67 30.24 -11.34
CA TYR A 301 0.35 29.64 -11.55
C TYR A 301 0.31 28.53 -12.61
N SER A 302 1.38 27.78 -12.79
CA SER A 302 1.52 26.92 -13.95
C SER A 302 2.10 25.55 -13.61
N ARG A 303 1.31 24.50 -13.82
CA ARG A 303 1.75 23.09 -13.81
C ARG A 303 2.90 22.82 -14.80
N ALA A 304 3.04 23.61 -15.85
CA ALA A 304 4.03 23.37 -16.92
C ALA A 304 5.49 23.62 -16.50
N LYS A 305 5.73 24.12 -15.31
CA LYS A 305 7.07 24.23 -14.78
C LYS A 305 7.29 23.14 -13.72
N SER A 306 7.66 21.96 -14.18
CA SER A 306 8.15 20.84 -13.36
C SER A 306 9.38 21.16 -12.49
N SER A 307 9.82 22.41 -12.49
CA SER A 307 10.99 22.91 -11.76
C SER A 307 10.65 23.82 -10.59
N TRP A 308 9.37 24.03 -10.25
CA TRP A 308 9.01 24.87 -9.12
C TRP A 308 8.96 24.05 -7.83
N ALA A 309 9.84 24.39 -6.90
CA ALA A 309 9.83 23.86 -5.54
C ALA A 309 9.23 24.91 -4.60
N PRO A 310 8.26 24.58 -3.71
CA PRO A 310 7.83 25.51 -2.69
C PRO A 310 8.97 25.72 -1.69
N TYR A 311 9.33 26.99 -1.48
CA TYR A 311 10.27 27.38 -0.44
C TYR A 311 9.59 28.29 0.57
N GLU A 312 10.29 28.57 1.67
CA GLU A 312 9.83 29.49 2.70
C GLU A 312 9.51 30.89 2.16
N SER A 313 10.19 31.36 1.10
CA SER A 313 9.90 32.65 0.45
C SER A 313 8.52 32.70 -0.23
N HIS A 314 7.92 31.55 -0.56
CA HIS A 314 6.61 31.42 -1.19
C HIS A 314 5.47 31.24 -0.18
N ILE A 315 5.76 31.17 1.11
CA ILE A 315 4.71 31.05 2.14
C ILE A 315 3.78 32.25 2.04
N LEU A 316 2.49 31.96 1.99
CA LEU A 316 1.44 32.96 1.93
C LEU A 316 1.48 33.84 3.17
N LYS A 317 1.54 35.16 2.97
CA LYS A 317 1.72 36.15 4.04
C LYS A 317 0.80 37.34 3.87
N SER A 318 0.40 37.96 4.99
CA SER A 318 -0.46 39.12 5.06
C SER A 318 0.02 40.09 6.13
N TYR A 319 -0.31 41.38 6.00
CA TYR A 319 -0.07 42.39 7.05
C TYR A 319 -1.08 42.33 8.20
N ASN A 320 -2.18 41.60 8.03
CA ASN A 320 -3.15 41.33 9.07
C ASN A 320 -3.29 39.81 9.29
N ASN A 321 -3.89 39.41 10.39
CA ASN A 321 -4.09 37.98 10.72
C ASN A 321 -5.35 37.37 10.05
N GLN A 322 -5.94 38.06 9.09
CA GLN A 322 -7.11 37.60 8.34
C GLN A 322 -6.70 37.35 6.90
N PHE A 323 -6.72 36.10 6.49
CA PHE A 323 -6.41 35.68 5.11
C PHE A 323 -7.70 35.52 4.32
N ASN A 324 -8.35 36.64 3.97
CA ASN A 324 -9.66 36.69 3.30
C ASN A 324 -9.75 37.76 2.20
N SER A 325 -8.67 38.46 1.90
CA SER A 325 -8.66 39.58 0.96
C SER A 325 -8.60 39.14 -0.51
N SER A 326 -8.22 37.90 -0.78
CA SER A 326 -8.14 37.34 -2.13
C SER A 326 -8.58 35.86 -2.15
N GLU A 327 -8.95 35.38 -3.35
CA GLU A 327 -9.30 33.97 -3.56
C GLU A 327 -8.15 33.04 -3.10
N VAL A 328 -6.90 33.41 -3.37
CA VAL A 328 -5.73 32.64 -2.99
C VAL A 328 -5.56 32.56 -1.46
N GLU A 329 -5.83 33.65 -0.74
CA GLU A 329 -5.82 33.61 0.72
C GLU A 329 -6.89 32.69 1.28
N GLN A 330 -8.10 32.77 0.73
CA GLN A 330 -9.23 31.92 1.14
C GLN A 330 -8.96 30.44 0.86
N LEU A 331 -8.38 30.12 -0.32
CA LEU A 331 -7.91 28.77 -0.65
C LEU A 331 -6.81 28.28 0.30
N GLY A 332 -5.88 29.18 0.65
CA GLY A 332 -4.84 28.89 1.62
C GLY A 332 -5.39 28.50 3.00
N VAL A 333 -6.38 29.24 3.49
CA VAL A 333 -7.06 28.92 4.76
C VAL A 333 -7.75 27.57 4.67
N ALA A 334 -8.45 27.31 3.56
CA ALA A 334 -9.17 26.08 3.34
C ALA A 334 -8.26 24.86 3.36
N VAL A 335 -7.17 24.90 2.60
CA VAL A 335 -6.23 23.78 2.53
C VAL A 335 -5.55 23.55 3.87
N LEU A 336 -5.13 24.61 4.59
CA LEU A 336 -4.49 24.46 5.90
C LEU A 336 -5.45 23.84 6.92
N TYR A 337 -6.70 24.29 6.94
CA TYR A 337 -7.72 23.76 7.81
C TYR A 337 -7.99 22.27 7.57
N ASN A 338 -8.15 21.87 6.31
CA ASN A 338 -8.44 20.48 5.96
C ASN A 338 -7.22 19.57 6.14
N VAL A 339 -6.02 19.98 5.72
CA VAL A 339 -4.80 19.19 5.93
C VAL A 339 -4.48 19.03 7.41
N LYS A 340 -4.73 20.06 8.24
CA LYS A 340 -4.63 19.93 9.71
C LYS A 340 -5.53 18.81 10.24
N ARG A 341 -6.77 18.68 9.75
CA ARG A 341 -7.69 17.61 10.15
C ARG A 341 -7.18 16.23 9.73
N VAL A 342 -6.68 16.11 8.53
CA VAL A 342 -6.06 14.87 8.03
C VAL A 342 -4.81 14.53 8.83
N TYR A 343 -3.93 15.50 9.09
CA TYR A 343 -2.77 15.32 9.96
C TYR A 343 -3.20 14.81 11.35
N ASP A 344 -4.19 15.47 11.97
CA ASP A 344 -4.68 15.10 13.31
C ASP A 344 -5.32 13.71 13.30
N PHE A 345 -5.97 13.32 12.20
CA PHE A 345 -6.49 11.97 12.02
C PHE A 345 -5.37 10.91 12.05
N PHE A 346 -4.31 11.09 11.27
CA PHE A 346 -3.18 10.15 11.26
C PHE A 346 -2.43 10.13 12.60
N ASN A 347 -2.20 11.29 13.21
CA ASN A 347 -1.54 11.36 14.50
C ASN A 347 -2.37 10.73 15.61
N SER A 348 -3.68 10.96 15.65
CA SER A 348 -4.55 10.46 16.73
C SER A 348 -4.85 8.98 16.62
N ASN A 349 -4.95 8.43 15.39
CA ASN A 349 -5.27 7.02 15.18
C ASN A 349 -4.03 6.11 15.19
N PHE A 350 -2.86 6.62 14.81
CA PHE A 350 -1.66 5.80 14.56
C PHE A 350 -0.38 6.34 15.20
N GLY A 351 -0.42 7.49 15.88
CA GLY A 351 0.79 8.16 16.34
C GLY A 351 1.67 8.72 15.20
N HIS A 352 1.17 8.68 13.96
CA HIS A 352 1.93 9.04 12.76
C HIS A 352 1.89 10.54 12.52
N LYS A 353 2.98 11.23 12.82
CA LYS A 353 3.10 12.69 12.74
C LYS A 353 3.55 13.15 11.35
N GLY A 354 2.70 13.91 10.68
CA GLY A 354 2.98 14.40 9.32
C GLY A 354 2.89 13.27 8.27
N PHE A 355 3.43 13.52 7.11
CA PHE A 355 3.40 12.58 6.00
C PHE A 355 4.40 11.42 6.16
N ASP A 356 5.48 11.63 6.92
CA ASP A 356 6.60 10.69 7.06
C ASP A 356 6.74 10.07 8.47
N GLY A 357 5.80 10.35 9.37
CA GLY A 357 5.87 9.93 10.77
C GLY A 357 6.85 10.71 11.62
N LYS A 358 7.67 11.59 11.02
CA LYS A 358 8.76 12.35 11.66
C LYS A 358 8.44 13.83 11.82
N ASN A 359 7.24 14.25 11.45
CA ASN A 359 6.81 15.65 11.45
C ASN A 359 7.70 16.57 10.60
N SER A 360 8.18 16.10 9.47
CA SER A 360 8.96 16.91 8.53
C SER A 360 8.13 18.02 7.91
N LYS A 361 8.79 19.08 7.39
CA LYS A 361 8.11 20.20 6.72
C LYS A 361 7.27 19.71 5.55
N PHE A 362 6.00 20.13 5.50
CA PHE A 362 5.07 19.78 4.46
C PHE A 362 4.44 21.03 3.85
N TYR A 363 4.54 21.15 2.53
CA TYR A 363 4.09 22.31 1.79
C TYR A 363 2.73 22.07 1.15
N LEU A 364 1.86 23.06 1.18
CA LEU A 364 0.48 23.00 0.71
C LEU A 364 0.30 24.07 -0.36
N VAL A 365 -0.02 23.68 -1.59
CA VAL A 365 -0.17 24.58 -2.73
C VAL A 365 -1.61 24.56 -3.23
N PRO A 366 -2.47 25.52 -2.82
CA PRO A 366 -3.91 25.46 -3.04
C PRO A 366 -4.40 26.04 -4.37
N ASN A 367 -3.51 26.61 -5.19
CA ASN A 367 -3.91 27.46 -6.30
C ASN A 367 -3.26 27.11 -7.63
N VAL A 368 -3.07 25.83 -7.89
CA VAL A 368 -2.46 25.38 -9.15
C VAL A 368 -3.38 25.68 -10.33
N LYS A 369 -2.81 26.17 -11.41
CA LYS A 369 -3.50 26.50 -12.66
C LYS A 369 -2.92 25.74 -13.84
N SER A 370 -3.80 25.27 -14.73
CA SER A 370 -3.41 24.68 -16.00
C SER A 370 -2.89 25.77 -16.97
N THR A 371 -1.86 25.43 -17.74
CA THR A 371 -1.36 26.30 -18.81
C THR A 371 -2.35 26.50 -19.95
N THR A 372 -3.30 25.55 -20.11
CA THR A 372 -4.20 25.50 -21.28
C THR A 372 -5.48 26.31 -21.05
N ASN A 373 -6.05 26.29 -19.84
CA ASN A 373 -7.33 26.91 -19.53
C ASN A 373 -7.30 27.85 -18.32
N GLY A 374 -6.14 28.08 -17.73
CA GLY A 374 -5.98 28.93 -16.55
C GLY A 374 -6.52 28.33 -15.24
N ARG A 375 -7.14 27.15 -15.26
CA ARG A 375 -7.62 26.40 -14.09
C ARG A 375 -7.22 24.95 -14.18
N GLU A 376 -6.89 24.33 -13.07
CA GLU A 376 -6.54 22.92 -12.97
C GLU A 376 -7.63 22.15 -12.24
N SER A 377 -8.08 21.04 -12.85
CA SER A 377 -9.10 20.14 -12.29
C SER A 377 -8.43 18.86 -11.80
N ASN A 378 -7.51 19.00 -10.86
CA ASN A 378 -6.72 17.91 -10.33
C ASN A 378 -6.12 18.23 -8.97
N ALA A 379 -5.71 17.19 -8.22
CA ALA A 379 -4.84 17.27 -7.06
C ALA A 379 -3.75 16.21 -7.20
N TRP A 380 -2.63 16.39 -6.51
CA TRP A 380 -1.58 15.37 -6.45
C TRP A 380 -0.65 15.60 -5.25
N SER A 381 0.01 14.55 -4.83
CA SER A 381 1.11 14.60 -3.88
C SER A 381 2.46 14.49 -4.60
N ALA A 382 3.47 15.18 -4.10
CA ALA A 382 4.81 15.13 -4.65
C ALA A 382 5.87 15.38 -3.58
N GLY A 383 6.63 14.37 -3.22
CA GLY A 383 7.66 14.47 -2.19
C GLY A 383 7.09 14.97 -0.86
N ASN A 384 7.47 16.18 -0.44
CA ASN A 384 6.98 16.81 0.78
C ASN A 384 5.97 17.94 0.51
N ALA A 385 5.14 17.80 -0.53
CA ALA A 385 4.12 18.80 -0.85
C ALA A 385 2.83 18.17 -1.37
N LEU A 386 1.72 18.88 -1.13
CA LEU A 386 0.41 18.63 -1.72
C LEU A 386 0.01 19.79 -2.62
N TRP A 387 -0.57 19.46 -3.76
CA TRP A 387 -0.93 20.39 -4.81
C TRP A 387 -2.41 20.25 -5.14
N PHE A 388 -3.12 21.37 -5.17
CA PHE A 388 -4.56 21.39 -5.41
C PHE A 388 -4.91 22.39 -6.50
N GLY A 389 -5.60 21.92 -7.53
CA GLY A 389 -6.19 22.74 -8.55
C GLY A 389 -7.42 23.49 -8.07
N GLU A 390 -7.72 24.62 -8.72
CA GLU A 390 -8.86 25.47 -8.40
C GLU A 390 -10.20 24.90 -8.91
N GLY A 391 -10.17 23.72 -9.57
CA GLY A 391 -11.31 23.17 -10.29
C GLY A 391 -11.64 23.95 -11.56
N ASN A 392 -12.62 23.50 -12.35
CA ASN A 392 -12.98 24.16 -13.61
C ASN A 392 -13.85 25.42 -13.42
N GLY A 393 -14.27 25.71 -12.21
CA GLY A 393 -15.10 26.87 -11.87
C GLY A 393 -16.57 26.76 -12.27
N ALA A 394 -16.94 25.80 -13.09
CA ALA A 394 -18.31 25.62 -13.57
C ALA A 394 -19.09 24.55 -12.80
N THR A 395 -18.57 23.33 -12.83
CA THR A 395 -19.16 22.15 -12.17
C THR A 395 -18.33 21.68 -11.00
N GLU A 396 -17.07 22.08 -10.94
CA GLU A 396 -16.10 21.73 -9.92
C GLU A 396 -15.62 22.99 -9.20
N GLN A 397 -15.47 22.88 -7.92
CA GLN A 397 -14.77 23.84 -7.06
C GLN A 397 -13.35 23.37 -6.77
N SER A 398 -12.63 24.10 -5.92
CA SER A 398 -11.25 23.74 -5.59
C SER A 398 -11.14 22.34 -4.98
N PHE A 399 -10.16 21.60 -5.41
CA PHE A 399 -9.80 20.29 -4.86
C PHE A 399 -9.32 20.36 -3.40
N ALA A 400 -8.88 21.53 -2.96
CA ALA A 400 -8.55 21.80 -1.55
C ALA A 400 -9.78 21.89 -0.63
N SER A 401 -11.00 21.85 -1.19
CA SER A 401 -12.25 21.95 -0.41
C SER A 401 -12.78 20.61 0.09
N ASP A 402 -12.30 19.52 -0.47
CA ASP A 402 -12.81 18.18 -0.22
C ASP A 402 -11.84 17.39 0.67
N ILE A 403 -12.36 16.85 1.78
CA ILE A 403 -11.50 16.23 2.79
C ILE A 403 -11.04 14.83 2.39
N ASP A 404 -11.85 14.08 1.65
CA ASP A 404 -11.48 12.77 1.17
C ASP A 404 -10.40 12.86 0.09
N VAL A 405 -10.48 13.88 -0.79
CA VAL A 405 -9.42 14.17 -1.76
C VAL A 405 -8.12 14.58 -1.07
N ILE A 406 -8.20 15.44 -0.04
CA ILE A 406 -7.01 15.82 0.74
C ILE A 406 -6.44 14.61 1.49
N GLY A 407 -7.31 13.77 2.06
CA GLY A 407 -6.93 12.53 2.72
C GLY A 407 -6.30 11.52 1.75
N HIS A 408 -6.78 11.47 0.51
CA HIS A 408 -6.21 10.67 -0.58
C HIS A 408 -4.78 11.12 -0.90
N GLU A 409 -4.56 12.40 -1.18
CA GLU A 409 -3.24 12.93 -1.52
C GLU A 409 -2.25 12.83 -0.35
N PHE A 410 -2.72 13.07 0.87
CA PHE A 410 -1.91 12.86 2.07
C PHE A 410 -1.61 11.36 2.27
N GLY A 411 -2.56 10.49 1.96
CA GLY A 411 -2.44 9.04 1.99
C GLY A 411 -1.33 8.52 1.07
N HIS A 412 -1.17 9.08 -0.12
CA HIS A 412 -0.03 8.77 -1.00
C HIS A 412 1.31 9.08 -0.32
N SER A 413 1.42 10.25 0.32
CA SER A 413 2.65 10.64 1.00
C SER A 413 2.96 9.71 2.18
N VAL A 414 1.95 9.32 2.97
CA VAL A 414 2.09 8.36 4.07
C VAL A 414 2.48 6.97 3.56
N THR A 415 1.77 6.46 2.56
CA THR A 415 2.07 5.16 1.94
C THR A 415 3.46 5.16 1.36
N GLY A 416 3.81 6.21 0.59
CA GLY A 416 5.15 6.37 0.02
C GLY A 416 6.26 6.37 1.05
N SER A 417 6.05 6.98 2.22
CA SER A 417 7.03 6.99 3.31
C SER A 417 7.22 5.62 3.95
N LYS A 418 6.17 4.81 4.03
CA LYS A 418 6.19 3.49 4.68
C LYS A 418 6.69 2.38 3.76
N VAL A 419 6.23 2.34 2.51
CA VAL A 419 6.50 1.23 1.57
C VAL A 419 7.37 1.60 0.38
N GLN A 420 7.65 2.89 0.16
CA GLN A 420 8.57 3.42 -0.86
C GLN A 420 8.21 3.01 -2.31
N TRP A 421 6.93 2.98 -2.64
CA TRP A 421 6.41 2.63 -3.98
C TRP A 421 6.42 3.83 -4.96
N GLY A 422 7.46 4.61 -5.00
CA GLY A 422 7.51 5.82 -5.84
C GLY A 422 7.35 5.52 -7.34
N GLY A 423 6.41 6.21 -8.02
CA GLY A 423 6.17 6.11 -9.46
C GLY A 423 5.78 4.72 -9.94
N SER A 424 5.09 3.95 -9.12
CA SER A 424 4.69 2.57 -9.37
C SER A 424 3.57 2.45 -10.39
N ASN A 425 3.51 1.32 -11.11
CA ASN A 425 2.43 0.97 -12.02
C ASN A 425 1.94 -0.46 -11.74
N GLY A 426 1.01 -0.96 -12.55
CA GLY A 426 0.48 -2.30 -12.39
C GLY A 426 -0.29 -2.50 -11.08
N GLN A 427 -0.15 -3.64 -10.44
CA GLN A 427 -0.82 -3.90 -9.15
C GLN A 427 -0.27 -3.02 -8.03
N THR A 428 1.03 -2.76 -8.00
CA THR A 428 1.63 -1.88 -6.99
C THR A 428 1.11 -0.45 -7.11
N GLY A 429 1.01 0.10 -8.32
CA GLY A 429 0.40 1.41 -8.55
C GLY A 429 -1.09 1.43 -8.17
N ALA A 430 -1.82 0.36 -8.50
CA ALA A 430 -3.22 0.21 -8.10
C ALA A 430 -3.38 0.12 -6.57
N LEU A 431 -2.44 -0.53 -5.86
CA LEU A 431 -2.40 -0.55 -4.40
C LEU A 431 -2.15 0.84 -3.81
N ASN A 432 -1.20 1.58 -4.36
CA ASN A 432 -0.90 2.94 -3.91
C ASN A 432 -2.15 3.85 -4.00
N GLU A 433 -2.89 3.79 -5.11
CA GLU A 433 -4.17 4.47 -5.29
C GLU A 433 -5.25 3.96 -4.31
N ALA A 434 -5.32 2.65 -4.09
CA ALA A 434 -6.32 2.07 -3.21
C ALA A 434 -6.12 2.47 -1.75
N TYR A 435 -4.89 2.46 -1.26
CA TYR A 435 -4.58 2.92 0.09
C TYR A 435 -4.87 4.42 0.26
N ALA A 436 -4.59 5.21 -0.76
CA ALA A 436 -4.94 6.64 -0.77
C ALA A 436 -6.46 6.85 -0.72
N ASP A 437 -7.25 6.14 -1.55
CA ASP A 437 -8.71 6.15 -1.51
C ASP A 437 -9.26 5.76 -0.13
N ILE A 438 -8.74 4.68 0.44
CA ILE A 438 -9.16 4.16 1.74
C ILE A 438 -8.89 5.18 2.85
N PHE A 439 -7.70 5.77 2.89
CA PHE A 439 -7.39 6.80 3.88
C PHE A 439 -8.21 8.06 3.68
N GLY A 440 -8.48 8.46 2.43
CA GLY A 440 -9.38 9.56 2.10
C GLY A 440 -10.76 9.35 2.73
N GLU A 441 -11.40 8.22 2.47
CA GLU A 441 -12.71 7.86 3.01
C GLU A 441 -12.75 7.79 4.55
N TYR A 442 -11.69 7.32 5.18
CA TYR A 442 -11.64 7.29 6.64
C TYR A 442 -11.33 8.66 7.27
N CYS A 443 -10.73 9.59 6.53
CA CYS A 443 -10.58 10.97 6.96
C CYS A 443 -11.91 11.74 6.91
N ASP A 444 -12.84 11.33 6.04
CA ASP A 444 -14.19 11.89 6.00
C ASP A 444 -15.12 11.20 7.01
N ASN A 445 -15.84 12.02 7.77
CA ASN A 445 -16.79 11.52 8.77
C ASN A 445 -18.05 10.89 8.13
N THR A 446 -18.38 11.24 6.89
CA THR A 446 -19.58 10.74 6.18
C THR A 446 -19.36 9.35 5.62
N ARG A 447 -18.18 9.05 5.13
CA ARG A 447 -17.78 7.76 4.55
C ARG A 447 -18.81 7.21 3.58
N GLU A 448 -19.11 7.98 2.58
CA GLU A 448 -20.05 7.56 1.53
C GLU A 448 -19.45 6.61 0.51
N TRP A 449 -18.13 6.34 0.59
CA TRP A 449 -17.36 5.52 -0.34
C TRP A 449 -17.38 6.06 -1.76
N GLN A 450 -17.30 7.39 -1.87
CA GLN A 450 -17.29 8.14 -3.11
C GLN A 450 -16.31 9.32 -3.00
N ILE A 451 -15.13 9.18 -3.57
CA ILE A 451 -14.08 10.21 -3.54
C ILE A 451 -14.49 11.44 -4.33
N GLY A 452 -14.36 12.62 -3.73
CA GLY A 452 -14.50 13.90 -4.41
C GLY A 452 -15.95 14.37 -4.60
N THR A 453 -16.86 13.97 -3.74
CA THR A 453 -18.28 14.39 -3.84
C THR A 453 -18.47 15.87 -3.57
N ASP A 454 -17.69 16.44 -2.68
CA ASP A 454 -17.76 17.85 -2.29
C ASP A 454 -17.13 18.80 -3.32
N ILE A 455 -16.32 18.28 -4.26
CA ILE A 455 -15.80 19.07 -5.38
C ILE A 455 -16.94 19.47 -6.33
N TYR A 456 -17.93 18.59 -6.52
CA TYR A 456 -19.01 18.85 -7.48
C TYR A 456 -20.09 19.76 -6.90
N LYS A 457 -20.35 20.88 -7.57
CA LYS A 457 -21.40 21.82 -7.19
C LYS A 457 -22.77 21.16 -7.26
N LYS A 458 -23.49 21.13 -6.16
CA LYS A 458 -24.91 20.70 -6.16
C LYS A 458 -25.69 21.58 -7.10
N ASN A 459 -26.25 21.00 -8.17
CA ASN A 459 -27.13 21.70 -9.10
C ASN A 459 -28.41 22.13 -8.36
N THR A 460 -28.49 23.38 -7.93
CA THR A 460 -29.71 23.98 -7.34
C THR A 460 -30.77 24.39 -8.37
N GLY A 461 -30.58 24.02 -9.65
CA GLY A 461 -31.45 24.39 -10.78
C GLY A 461 -32.25 23.23 -11.35
N LYS A 462 -33.55 23.42 -11.46
CA LYS A 462 -34.58 22.53 -11.99
C LYS A 462 -34.18 21.76 -13.26
N ASN A 463 -34.48 20.45 -13.26
CA ASN A 463 -34.57 19.56 -14.41
C ASN A 463 -33.31 19.32 -15.24
N THR A 464 -32.53 18.29 -14.87
CA THR A 464 -31.79 17.53 -15.87
C THR A 464 -31.95 16.03 -15.61
N THR A 465 -32.53 15.31 -16.55
CA THR A 465 -32.73 13.87 -16.62
C THR A 465 -31.42 13.10 -16.86
N ASN A 466 -30.27 13.76 -16.79
CA ASN A 466 -28.96 13.13 -16.90
C ASN A 466 -28.35 13.05 -15.50
N LYS A 467 -28.19 11.83 -14.98
CA LYS A 467 -27.29 11.53 -13.85
C LYS A 467 -25.88 12.00 -14.21
N LYS A 468 -25.54 13.22 -13.82
CA LYS A 468 -24.19 13.75 -13.98
C LYS A 468 -23.33 13.20 -12.85
N THR A 469 -22.09 12.85 -13.16
CA THR A 469 -21.04 12.43 -12.22
C THR A 469 -21.05 13.34 -11.00
N THR A 470 -21.20 12.75 -9.85
CA THR A 470 -21.30 13.46 -8.56
C THR A 470 -20.09 13.19 -7.67
N CYS A 471 -19.12 12.41 -8.16
CA CYS A 471 -17.87 12.05 -7.48
C CYS A 471 -16.76 11.80 -8.53
N ILE A 472 -15.52 11.86 -8.10
CA ILE A 472 -14.36 11.50 -8.92
C ILE A 472 -14.31 9.98 -9.09
N ARG A 473 -14.48 9.25 -7.99
CA ARG A 473 -14.42 7.78 -7.94
C ARG A 473 -15.51 7.22 -7.04
N ASP A 474 -16.25 6.24 -7.52
CA ASP A 474 -17.25 5.51 -6.73
C ASP A 474 -16.69 4.16 -6.32
N LEU A 475 -16.35 4.00 -5.05
CA LEU A 475 -15.75 2.80 -4.48
C LEU A 475 -16.79 1.72 -4.14
N THR A 476 -18.08 2.04 -4.26
CA THR A 476 -19.16 1.07 -4.09
C THR A 476 -19.35 0.20 -5.34
N ILE A 477 -18.75 0.60 -6.47
CA ILE A 477 -18.84 -0.14 -7.73
C ILE A 477 -17.80 -1.26 -7.72
N ARG A 478 -18.30 -2.50 -7.73
CA ARG A 478 -17.46 -3.70 -7.72
C ARG A 478 -16.54 -3.76 -8.94
N LYS A 479 -15.27 -4.04 -8.66
CA LYS A 479 -14.27 -4.44 -9.64
C LYS A 479 -13.65 -5.76 -9.16
N ASN A 480 -13.72 -6.80 -9.98
CA ASN A 480 -13.11 -8.08 -9.65
C ASN A 480 -11.66 -8.13 -10.10
N HIS A 481 -10.80 -8.71 -9.27
CA HIS A 481 -9.47 -9.11 -9.69
C HIS A 481 -9.57 -10.20 -10.77
N ASN A 482 -8.70 -10.09 -11.77
CA ASN A 482 -8.50 -11.14 -12.75
C ASN A 482 -7.00 -11.26 -13.02
N LYS A 483 -6.43 -12.44 -12.75
CA LYS A 483 -4.99 -12.70 -12.91
C LYS A 483 -4.49 -12.44 -14.33
N SER A 484 -5.34 -12.54 -15.36
CA SER A 484 -4.99 -12.21 -16.74
C SER A 484 -5.08 -10.72 -17.09
N THR A 485 -5.56 -9.87 -16.16
CA THR A 485 -5.67 -8.42 -16.40
C THR A 485 -4.30 -7.77 -16.40
N ASN A 486 -3.99 -7.04 -17.46
CA ASN A 486 -2.82 -6.18 -17.48
C ASN A 486 -3.13 -4.87 -16.75
N TYR A 487 -2.77 -4.81 -15.46
CA TYR A 487 -3.02 -3.64 -14.62
C TYR A 487 -2.24 -2.40 -15.04
N VAL A 488 -1.14 -2.54 -15.77
CA VAL A 488 -0.43 -1.39 -16.37
C VAL A 488 -1.29 -0.73 -17.44
N SER A 489 -1.95 -1.51 -18.28
CA SER A 489 -2.74 -0.97 -19.41
C SER A 489 -4.09 -0.38 -19.00
N ILE A 490 -4.69 -0.84 -17.90
CA ILE A 490 -5.97 -0.27 -17.44
C ILE A 490 -5.79 0.98 -16.56
N GLY A 491 -4.55 1.24 -16.11
CA GLY A 491 -4.19 2.36 -15.24
C GLY A 491 -4.49 2.12 -13.76
N ASN A 492 -3.76 2.83 -12.92
CA ASN A 492 -3.77 2.65 -11.47
C ASN A 492 -5.15 2.92 -10.83
N HIS A 493 -5.82 4.00 -11.19
CA HIS A 493 -7.13 4.37 -10.66
C HIS A 493 -8.24 3.36 -10.97
N GLU A 494 -8.20 2.74 -12.16
CA GLU A 494 -9.17 1.70 -12.47
C GLU A 494 -8.82 0.38 -11.78
N GLY A 495 -7.52 0.10 -11.64
CA GLY A 495 -7.02 -1.06 -10.90
C GLY A 495 -7.27 -0.97 -9.40
N SER A 496 -7.19 0.23 -8.80
CA SER A 496 -7.37 0.46 -7.35
C SER A 496 -8.73 0.01 -6.85
N LYS A 497 -9.76 0.10 -7.69
CA LYS A 497 -11.15 -0.26 -7.33
C LYS A 497 -11.29 -1.69 -6.80
N VAL A 498 -10.38 -2.60 -7.13
CA VAL A 498 -10.36 -3.96 -6.55
C VAL A 498 -10.19 -3.87 -5.04
N ILE A 499 -9.17 -3.16 -4.58
CA ILE A 499 -8.81 -3.10 -3.16
C ILE A 499 -9.63 -2.03 -2.41
N SER A 500 -9.91 -0.89 -3.04
CA SER A 500 -10.81 0.12 -2.45
C SER A 500 -12.20 -0.47 -2.18
N HIS A 501 -12.73 -1.30 -3.11
CA HIS A 501 -14.00 -2.01 -2.90
C HIS A 501 -13.91 -3.08 -1.81
N THR A 502 -12.72 -3.66 -1.57
CA THR A 502 -12.50 -4.57 -0.42
C THR A 502 -12.72 -3.83 0.90
N ALA A 503 -12.19 -2.62 1.03
CA ALA A 503 -12.38 -1.80 2.23
C ALA A 503 -13.87 -1.42 2.43
N TYR A 504 -14.60 -1.08 1.37
CA TYR A 504 -16.04 -0.92 1.41
C TYR A 504 -16.74 -2.15 1.98
N TRP A 505 -16.35 -3.36 1.54
CA TRP A 505 -16.95 -4.59 2.08
C TRP A 505 -16.55 -4.88 3.52
N MET A 506 -15.37 -4.50 3.97
CA MET A 506 -15.01 -4.60 5.40
C MET A 506 -15.97 -3.77 6.26
N ASP A 507 -16.33 -2.55 5.83
CA ASP A 507 -17.35 -1.73 6.47
C ASP A 507 -18.73 -2.40 6.44
N LYS A 508 -19.19 -2.90 5.29
CA LYS A 508 -20.50 -3.58 5.14
C LYS A 508 -20.61 -4.90 5.90
N LEU A 509 -19.50 -5.58 6.15
CA LEU A 509 -19.43 -6.78 6.99
C LEU A 509 -19.37 -6.44 8.49
N GLY A 510 -19.43 -5.16 8.85
CA GLY A 510 -19.51 -4.67 10.21
C GLY A 510 -18.18 -4.73 10.96
N ILE A 511 -17.07 -4.45 10.28
CA ILE A 511 -15.81 -4.11 10.95
C ILE A 511 -15.90 -2.63 11.30
N GLU A 512 -15.74 -2.30 12.58
CA GLU A 512 -15.82 -0.92 13.05
C GLU A 512 -14.74 -0.03 12.41
N ALA A 513 -15.10 1.19 12.04
CA ALA A 513 -14.25 2.12 11.28
C ALA A 513 -12.85 2.31 11.89
N ASN A 514 -12.79 2.57 13.20
CA ASN A 514 -11.51 2.75 13.88
C ASN A 514 -10.64 1.50 13.86
N THR A 515 -11.26 0.31 13.92
CA THR A 515 -10.55 -0.96 13.80
C THR A 515 -10.11 -1.19 12.36
N ALA A 516 -11.00 -0.96 11.39
CA ALA A 516 -10.69 -1.16 9.97
C ALA A 516 -9.54 -0.26 9.50
N VAL A 517 -9.55 1.03 9.85
CA VAL A 517 -8.48 1.94 9.43
C VAL A 517 -7.14 1.60 10.10
N LYS A 518 -7.14 1.12 11.35
CA LYS A 518 -5.94 0.61 11.99
C LYS A 518 -5.40 -0.65 11.32
N ILE A 519 -6.28 -1.54 10.88
CA ILE A 519 -5.91 -2.72 10.10
C ILE A 519 -5.23 -2.29 8.79
N TRP A 520 -5.82 -1.34 8.04
CA TRP A 520 -5.24 -0.85 6.80
C TRP A 520 -3.89 -0.15 7.01
N PHE A 521 -3.78 0.70 8.03
CA PHE A 521 -2.51 1.37 8.31
C PHE A 521 -1.42 0.39 8.77
N THR A 522 -1.75 -0.55 9.67
CA THR A 522 -0.81 -1.56 10.16
C THR A 522 -0.39 -2.52 9.05
N SER A 523 -1.26 -2.79 8.06
CA SER A 523 -0.93 -3.67 6.94
C SER A 523 0.23 -3.15 6.08
N LEU A 524 0.47 -1.83 6.05
CA LEU A 524 1.62 -1.25 5.37
C LEU A 524 2.96 -1.75 5.91
N ASP A 525 3.02 -2.21 7.17
CA ASP A 525 4.23 -2.75 7.79
C ASP A 525 4.61 -4.13 7.22
N TYR A 526 3.63 -4.85 6.66
CA TYR A 526 3.76 -6.21 6.13
C TYR A 526 3.82 -6.29 4.60
N LEU A 527 3.80 -5.15 3.90
CA LEU A 527 3.85 -5.11 2.44
C LEU A 527 5.29 -5.04 1.91
N PRO A 528 5.56 -5.63 0.73
CA PRO A 528 6.84 -5.48 0.07
C PRO A 528 7.21 -4.02 -0.15
N LYS A 529 8.44 -3.64 0.17
CA LYS A 529 8.94 -2.27 -0.01
C LYS A 529 9.67 -2.10 -1.33
N GLY A 530 9.55 -0.90 -1.87
CA GLY A 530 10.25 -0.48 -3.08
C GLY A 530 9.70 -1.07 -4.38
N GLY A 531 9.97 -0.40 -5.49
CA GLY A 531 9.64 -0.87 -6.84
C GLY A 531 8.17 -1.18 -7.11
N ASN A 532 7.94 -2.10 -8.05
CA ASN A 532 6.62 -2.53 -8.53
C ASN A 532 6.30 -3.99 -8.17
N LYS A 533 6.75 -4.46 -7.02
CA LYS A 533 6.67 -5.88 -6.64
C LYS A 533 5.41 -6.26 -5.88
N ALA A 534 4.78 -5.33 -5.17
CA ALA A 534 3.61 -5.62 -4.35
C ALA A 534 2.39 -6.01 -5.21
N THR A 535 1.73 -7.09 -4.82
CA THR A 535 0.55 -7.65 -5.50
C THR A 535 -0.70 -7.54 -4.64
N PHE A 536 -1.86 -7.80 -5.21
CA PHE A 536 -3.11 -7.89 -4.44
C PHE A 536 -3.12 -9.07 -3.47
N ASP A 537 -2.39 -10.17 -3.80
CA ASP A 537 -2.21 -11.29 -2.89
C ASP A 537 -1.40 -10.89 -1.66
N ASP A 538 -0.31 -10.11 -1.85
CA ASP A 538 0.47 -9.55 -0.74
C ASP A 538 -0.38 -8.62 0.13
N CYS A 539 -1.21 -7.80 -0.50
CA CYS A 539 -2.15 -6.93 0.22
C CYS A 539 -3.12 -7.76 1.07
N ARG A 540 -3.70 -8.83 0.52
CA ARG A 540 -4.58 -9.74 1.28
C ARG A 540 -3.87 -10.32 2.51
N LYS A 541 -2.67 -10.87 2.32
CA LYS A 541 -1.86 -11.43 3.42
C LYS A 541 -1.55 -10.39 4.48
N ALA A 542 -1.08 -9.21 4.05
CA ALA A 542 -0.75 -8.10 4.94
C ALA A 542 -1.96 -7.62 5.76
N VAL A 543 -3.14 -7.48 5.13
CA VAL A 543 -4.37 -7.04 5.81
C VAL A 543 -4.90 -8.11 6.77
N VAL A 544 -4.81 -9.41 6.41
CA VAL A 544 -5.15 -10.51 7.32
C VAL A 544 -4.20 -10.52 8.52
N ARG A 545 -2.90 -10.39 8.30
CA ARG A 545 -1.90 -10.31 9.38
C ARG A 545 -2.16 -9.11 10.29
N ALA A 546 -2.36 -7.94 9.71
CA ALA A 546 -2.70 -6.73 10.47
C ALA A 546 -4.00 -6.90 11.28
N THR A 547 -4.99 -7.65 10.77
CA THR A 547 -6.22 -7.96 11.53
C THR A 547 -5.91 -8.76 12.78
N GLN A 548 -5.07 -9.78 12.67
CA GLN A 548 -4.65 -10.58 13.82
C GLN A 548 -3.90 -9.74 14.85
N LYS A 549 -3.13 -8.76 14.40
CA LYS A 549 -2.36 -7.86 15.24
C LYS A 549 -3.22 -6.82 15.95
N VAL A 550 -4.11 -6.17 15.21
CA VAL A 550 -4.97 -5.09 15.75
C VAL A 550 -6.07 -5.63 16.64
N VAL A 551 -6.60 -6.84 16.36
CA VAL A 551 -7.72 -7.45 17.07
C VAL A 551 -7.23 -8.59 17.96
N GLN A 552 -6.74 -8.28 19.14
CA GLN A 552 -6.16 -9.23 20.10
C GLN A 552 -7.19 -9.82 21.08
N ASN A 553 -8.45 -9.87 20.72
CA ASN A 553 -9.52 -10.36 21.58
C ASN A 553 -10.33 -11.49 20.93
N LYS A 554 -11.41 -11.92 21.59
CA LYS A 554 -12.27 -13.02 21.11
C LYS A 554 -12.90 -12.77 19.72
N ALA A 555 -12.94 -11.52 19.24
CA ALA A 555 -13.44 -11.19 17.92
C ALA A 555 -12.39 -11.38 16.81
N GLN A 556 -11.13 -11.67 17.13
CA GLN A 556 -10.07 -11.81 16.15
C GLN A 556 -10.42 -12.79 15.02
N SER A 557 -10.84 -14.00 15.35
CA SER A 557 -11.21 -15.01 14.35
C SER A 557 -12.40 -14.56 13.49
N GLU A 558 -13.39 -13.89 14.07
CA GLU A 558 -14.52 -13.33 13.33
C GLU A 558 -14.07 -12.23 12.36
N TYR A 559 -13.18 -11.32 12.80
CA TYR A 559 -12.69 -10.24 11.95
C TYR A 559 -11.79 -10.77 10.84
N VAL A 560 -10.95 -11.76 11.08
CA VAL A 560 -10.16 -12.44 10.05
C VAL A 560 -11.08 -13.05 8.98
N VAL A 561 -12.15 -13.73 9.38
CA VAL A 561 -13.15 -14.26 8.43
C VAL A 561 -13.81 -13.14 7.62
N LYS A 562 -14.22 -12.03 8.26
CA LYS A 562 -14.79 -10.87 7.56
C LYS A 562 -13.84 -10.27 6.54
N VAL A 563 -12.56 -10.10 6.91
CA VAL A 563 -11.52 -9.58 6.01
C VAL A 563 -11.30 -10.51 4.82
N LYS A 564 -11.11 -11.81 5.06
CA LYS A 564 -10.98 -12.79 3.99
C LYS A 564 -12.19 -12.79 3.07
N THR A 565 -13.41 -12.72 3.63
CA THR A 565 -14.66 -12.60 2.85
C THR A 565 -14.69 -11.34 1.99
N ALA A 566 -14.24 -10.20 2.52
CA ALA A 566 -14.16 -8.95 1.74
C ALA A 566 -13.24 -9.08 0.52
N PHE A 567 -12.07 -9.70 0.69
CA PHE A 567 -11.14 -9.98 -0.42
C PHE A 567 -11.72 -11.00 -1.42
N ASN A 568 -12.40 -12.03 -0.93
CA ASN A 568 -13.04 -13.04 -1.79
C ASN A 568 -14.10 -12.40 -2.70
N ARG A 569 -14.82 -11.38 -2.23
CA ARG A 569 -15.82 -10.64 -3.00
C ARG A 569 -15.25 -9.88 -4.21
N VAL A 570 -13.97 -9.64 -4.23
CA VAL A 570 -13.26 -9.01 -5.35
C VAL A 570 -12.32 -9.97 -6.08
N HIS A 571 -12.44 -11.25 -5.82
CA HIS A 571 -11.68 -12.34 -6.43
C HIS A 571 -10.16 -12.28 -6.14
N VAL A 572 -9.78 -11.75 -5.00
CA VAL A 572 -8.42 -11.87 -4.45
C VAL A 572 -8.45 -13.00 -3.45
N TYR A 573 -8.07 -14.19 -3.87
CA TYR A 573 -8.12 -15.43 -3.10
C TYR A 573 -6.74 -15.77 -2.54
N ASP A 574 -6.69 -16.51 -1.46
CA ASP A 574 -5.48 -17.22 -1.06
C ASP A 574 -5.17 -18.30 -2.11
N ASN A 575 -3.90 -18.49 -2.45
CA ASN A 575 -3.51 -19.47 -3.46
C ASN A 575 -3.96 -20.91 -3.13
N ASN A 576 -4.26 -21.18 -1.87
CA ASN A 576 -4.73 -22.47 -1.37
C ASN A 576 -6.24 -22.50 -1.07
N GLU A 577 -6.98 -21.40 -1.20
CA GLU A 577 -8.42 -21.35 -0.94
C GLU A 577 -9.20 -21.24 -2.26
N ILE A 578 -9.93 -22.28 -2.61
CA ILE A 578 -10.90 -22.26 -3.72
C ILE A 578 -12.27 -21.97 -3.11
N ILE A 579 -12.89 -20.85 -3.50
CA ILE A 579 -14.25 -20.52 -3.05
C ILE A 579 -15.21 -21.60 -3.52
N GLY A 580 -15.98 -22.14 -2.60
CA GLY A 580 -16.91 -23.24 -2.86
C GLY A 580 -16.31 -24.65 -2.69
N ASP A 581 -14.98 -24.79 -2.53
CA ASP A 581 -14.34 -26.06 -2.17
C ASP A 581 -14.57 -26.35 -0.68
N LEU A 582 -15.67 -27.03 -0.42
CA LEU A 582 -16.12 -27.36 0.95
C LEU A 582 -15.65 -28.73 1.42
N CYS A 583 -15.09 -29.53 0.52
CA CYS A 583 -14.46 -30.81 0.83
C CYS A 583 -12.94 -30.70 1.00
N HIS A 584 -12.35 -29.53 0.64
CA HIS A 584 -10.93 -29.22 0.75
C HIS A 584 -10.02 -30.17 -0.06
N ASP A 585 -10.48 -30.61 -1.23
CA ASP A 585 -9.70 -31.47 -2.12
C ASP A 585 -8.97 -30.71 -3.25
N GLY A 586 -9.06 -29.36 -3.25
CA GLY A 586 -8.46 -28.48 -4.24
C GLY A 586 -9.22 -28.44 -5.57
N LYS A 587 -10.46 -28.91 -5.62
CA LYS A 587 -11.31 -28.89 -6.81
C LYS A 587 -12.67 -28.32 -6.46
N LEU A 588 -13.36 -27.86 -7.47
CA LEU A 588 -14.73 -27.38 -7.34
C LEU A 588 -15.64 -28.27 -8.17
N ASP A 589 -16.34 -29.20 -7.51
CA ASP A 589 -17.10 -30.23 -8.17
C ASP A 589 -18.40 -30.64 -7.46
N SER A 590 -18.89 -31.83 -7.80
CA SER A 590 -20.15 -32.34 -7.24
C SER A 590 -20.07 -32.70 -5.76
N PHE A 591 -18.91 -32.97 -5.19
CA PHE A 591 -18.76 -33.26 -3.76
C PHE A 591 -19.05 -32.02 -2.91
N ASP A 592 -18.54 -30.83 -3.35
CA ASP A 592 -18.81 -29.57 -2.70
C ASP A 592 -20.30 -29.22 -2.77
N LEU A 593 -20.91 -29.46 -3.94
CA LEU A 593 -22.34 -29.24 -4.13
C LEU A 593 -23.18 -30.09 -3.17
N VAL A 594 -22.75 -31.31 -2.86
CA VAL A 594 -23.41 -32.17 -1.85
C VAL A 594 -23.28 -31.56 -0.46
N ILE A 595 -22.07 -31.10 -0.09
CA ILE A 595 -21.82 -30.48 1.20
C ILE A 595 -22.65 -29.18 1.35
N LEU A 596 -22.66 -28.34 0.32
CA LEU A 596 -23.44 -27.10 0.32
C LEU A 596 -24.95 -27.39 0.47
N LYS A 597 -25.48 -28.38 -0.24
CA LYS A 597 -26.86 -28.79 -0.10
C LYS A 597 -27.18 -29.27 1.31
N GLN A 598 -26.30 -30.08 1.91
CA GLN A 598 -26.47 -30.56 3.31
C GLN A 598 -26.49 -29.38 4.30
N ALA A 599 -25.62 -28.38 4.09
CA ALA A 599 -25.57 -27.19 4.92
C ALA A 599 -26.87 -26.36 4.80
N VAL A 600 -27.36 -26.14 3.59
CA VAL A 600 -28.61 -25.40 3.35
C VAL A 600 -29.84 -26.17 3.91
N MET A 601 -29.84 -27.50 3.86
CA MET A 601 -30.87 -28.33 4.48
C MET A 601 -30.74 -28.47 6.01
N GLY A 602 -29.69 -27.91 6.61
CA GLY A 602 -29.44 -27.99 8.05
C GLY A 602 -28.98 -29.35 8.55
N THR A 603 -28.58 -30.26 7.66
CA THR A 603 -28.06 -31.60 8.01
C THR A 603 -26.55 -31.61 8.26
N LYS A 604 -25.83 -30.56 7.85
CA LYS A 604 -24.41 -30.30 8.16
C LYS A 604 -24.26 -28.90 8.72
N SER A 605 -23.55 -28.77 9.84
CA SER A 605 -23.14 -27.47 10.37
C SER A 605 -21.82 -27.06 9.73
N LEU A 606 -21.72 -25.79 9.26
CA LEU A 606 -20.50 -25.20 8.75
C LEU A 606 -19.86 -24.33 9.82
N THR A 607 -18.55 -24.36 9.90
CA THR A 607 -17.76 -23.37 10.65
C THR A 607 -17.93 -21.97 10.06
N PRO A 608 -17.55 -20.88 10.77
CA PRO A 608 -17.57 -19.54 10.20
C PRO A 608 -16.74 -19.41 8.90
N ALA A 609 -15.60 -20.09 8.80
CA ALA A 609 -14.76 -20.11 7.61
C ALA A 609 -15.45 -20.84 6.43
N GLU A 610 -15.97 -22.05 6.67
CA GLU A 610 -16.73 -22.80 5.65
C GLU A 610 -17.99 -22.04 5.19
N ARG A 611 -18.66 -21.28 6.09
CA ARG A 611 -19.79 -20.43 5.69
C ARG A 611 -19.37 -19.32 4.74
N ALA A 612 -18.21 -18.70 4.97
CA ALA A 612 -17.66 -17.67 4.09
C ALA A 612 -17.29 -18.23 2.70
N GLN A 613 -16.82 -19.49 2.65
CA GLN A 613 -16.54 -20.20 1.39
C GLN A 613 -17.82 -20.68 0.68
N ALA A 614 -18.87 -20.95 1.42
CA ALA A 614 -20.16 -21.45 0.92
C ALA A 614 -21.10 -20.36 0.41
N ASP A 615 -20.88 -19.10 0.80
CA ASP A 615 -21.63 -17.90 0.36
C ASP A 615 -21.08 -17.42 -0.99
N LEU A 616 -21.51 -18.06 -2.07
CA LEU A 616 -20.95 -17.85 -3.41
C LEU A 616 -21.44 -16.58 -4.09
N ASN A 617 -22.62 -16.07 -3.70
CA ASN A 617 -23.13 -14.79 -4.18
C ASN A 617 -22.74 -13.62 -3.27
N PHE A 618 -22.05 -13.92 -2.17
CA PHE A 618 -21.56 -12.95 -1.19
C PHE A 618 -22.66 -12.06 -0.58
N ASP A 619 -23.88 -12.59 -0.40
CA ASP A 619 -25.00 -11.86 0.22
C ASP A 619 -25.01 -11.97 1.76
N GLY A 620 -24.04 -12.67 2.34
CA GLY A 620 -23.90 -12.92 3.77
C GLY A 620 -24.74 -14.10 4.27
N LYS A 621 -25.34 -14.88 3.37
CA LYS A 621 -26.19 -16.01 3.72
C LYS A 621 -25.83 -17.22 2.88
N VAL A 622 -25.76 -18.39 3.51
CA VAL A 622 -25.65 -19.66 2.79
C VAL A 622 -27.05 -20.23 2.58
N ASN A 623 -27.53 -20.21 1.33
CA ASN A 623 -28.90 -20.57 0.99
C ASN A 623 -29.02 -21.22 -0.40
N SER A 624 -30.23 -21.34 -0.95
CA SER A 624 -30.47 -21.97 -2.25
C SER A 624 -29.90 -21.21 -3.44
N ALA A 625 -29.60 -19.92 -3.29
CA ALA A 625 -28.96 -19.13 -4.36
C ALA A 625 -27.53 -19.63 -4.60
N ASP A 626 -26.78 -19.89 -3.52
CA ASP A 626 -25.40 -20.42 -3.59
C ASP A 626 -25.39 -21.83 -4.18
N VAL A 627 -26.34 -22.67 -3.78
CA VAL A 627 -26.54 -24.00 -4.38
C VAL A 627 -26.75 -23.90 -5.88
N THR A 628 -27.53 -22.92 -6.33
CA THR A 628 -27.79 -22.69 -7.74
C THR A 628 -26.54 -22.25 -8.50
N LEU A 629 -25.74 -21.37 -7.91
CA LEU A 629 -24.45 -20.91 -8.47
C LEU A 629 -23.48 -22.07 -8.62
N LEU A 630 -23.23 -22.82 -7.54
CA LEU A 630 -22.32 -23.96 -7.58
C LEU A 630 -22.80 -25.03 -8.55
N GLN A 631 -24.09 -25.30 -8.59
CA GLN A 631 -24.66 -26.25 -9.56
C GLN A 631 -24.46 -25.80 -11.02
N ASN A 632 -24.62 -24.51 -11.30
CA ASN A 632 -24.38 -23.96 -12.65
C ASN A 632 -22.91 -24.03 -13.01
N TYR A 633 -22.00 -23.78 -12.06
CA TYR A 633 -20.56 -23.91 -12.27
C TYR A 633 -20.18 -25.39 -12.57
N VAL A 634 -20.59 -26.33 -11.73
CA VAL A 634 -20.32 -27.77 -11.90
C VAL A 634 -20.88 -28.31 -13.22
N LEU A 635 -21.99 -27.74 -13.70
CA LEU A 635 -22.58 -28.08 -14.99
C LEU A 635 -21.94 -27.32 -16.18
N GLY A 636 -20.93 -26.51 -15.95
CA GLY A 636 -20.26 -25.72 -16.99
C GLY A 636 -21.14 -24.64 -17.63
N LYS A 637 -22.23 -24.22 -16.97
CA LYS A 637 -23.11 -23.15 -17.45
C LYS A 637 -22.57 -21.75 -17.15
N ILE A 638 -21.76 -21.62 -16.11
CA ILE A 638 -20.98 -20.44 -15.74
C ILE A 638 -19.55 -20.87 -15.47
N THR A 639 -18.61 -19.96 -15.62
CA THR A 639 -17.17 -20.16 -15.43
C THR A 639 -16.64 -19.43 -14.18
N ASP A 640 -17.51 -18.67 -13.51
CA ASP A 640 -17.18 -17.81 -12.37
C ASP A 640 -18.45 -17.53 -11.53
N PHE A 641 -18.30 -17.05 -10.25
CA PHE A 641 -19.39 -16.74 -9.33
C PHE A 641 -19.70 -15.25 -9.22
#